data_cfa4d8d3e8ddc7377bdf454c05a351ff
#
_entry.id   cfa4d8d3e8ddc7377bdf454c05a351ff
#
_cell.length_a   1.000
_cell.length_b   1.000
_cell.length_c   1.000
_cell.angle_alpha   90.00
_cell.angle_beta   90.00
_cell.angle_gamma   90.00
#
_symmetry.space_group_name_H-M   'P 1'
#
loop_
_entity.id
_entity.type
_entity.pdbx_description
1 polymer ?
#
loop_
_entity_poly.entity_id
_entity_poly.type
_entity_poly.pdbx_seq_one_letter_code
_entity_poly.pdbx_strand_id
1 'polypeptide(L)'
;MQVKRIVVLLLLGVLIGAMPFANAQESEIPLATIVNDEGGPVNVTGEVAYTSGFFTLGVDEPLIILEDQAGFVDRDRGFLMSEASQVIGKITSDFYTSPFTYSLDLPIEPAGSLRDVDQDGDSDTGVMIYAVAYWTNVWGDAFLEERDLYGGGWSAAYASTHIDQNPSSGYEVIGGKYIVYAPDDQQGFPSGFGEDDKLFTDDDPIVRLPAGYTLVDMDTDPFTFDRSKNPVIPLIEGEGAAQDDFSNLSYSEAFDEMIEMFRKNYAFTELKGIDWDEKKATFRPLFEEAEANEDYLAYVNAIRDFIWSIPDGHLFAPYDDTEFFNAISGGLGMSLRELDDGRVIVSYLLEDGPAEIAGIELKAEIVTLNGKPIDEAISENVPWSSPFSSTEVRRLQQLRYVIRFPLDSEVEVGYQNPGDSDVATVTMKTVEEFDSFRFSSFNIGLTGFENPVEFELLDNGYAYVKIYSFSDSERLTIQLWERMIQLLNDNGIPGLIIDMRQNGGGSGFLADQMAAYFFDEPLVLGNSATYDKSLDAFYSDPDVEQRYFLPPVNQRYNGVITVLIGPNCNSACEFFSYNMTLQDRAAIVGQYATGGLGGGQTTFAMPEGLVLQYSVSRPLDAEGNIIIEDTGVAPTVKVPVNEETVFAEGDVVLEAAIAYLDENAG
;
A
#
# COMPACT_ATOMS: atom_id res chain seq x y z
N MET A 1 13.79 -47.34 -60.16
CA MET A 1 14.03 -48.74 -59.79
C MET A 1 12.97 -49.14 -58.79
N GLN A 2 12.03 -49.97 -59.23
CA GLN A 2 10.91 -50.53 -58.45
C GLN A 2 11.42 -51.58 -57.48
N VAL A 3 10.93 -51.59 -56.22
CA VAL A 3 10.97 -52.80 -55.40
C VAL A 3 9.58 -53.00 -54.77
N LYS A 4 9.09 -54.21 -54.99
CA LYS A 4 7.74 -54.69 -54.73
C LYS A 4 7.41 -54.85 -53.26
N ARG A 5 6.17 -54.56 -52.93
CA ARG A 5 5.50 -54.91 -51.66
C ARG A 5 5.14 -56.41 -51.71
N ILE A 6 5.44 -57.11 -50.61
CA ILE A 6 4.90 -58.43 -50.31
C ILE A 6 3.93 -58.24 -49.13
N VAL A 7 2.66 -58.62 -49.39
CA VAL A 7 1.60 -58.70 -48.37
C VAL A 7 1.54 -60.13 -47.90
N VAL A 8 1.73 -60.40 -46.63
CA VAL A 8 1.43 -61.68 -45.97
C VAL A 8 0.14 -61.52 -45.18
N LEU A 9 -0.93 -62.18 -45.65
CA LEU A 9 -2.17 -62.33 -44.88
C LEU A 9 -2.00 -63.50 -43.89
N LEU A 10 -2.11 -63.19 -42.59
CA LEU A 10 -2.30 -64.20 -41.56
C LEU A 10 -3.76 -64.12 -41.09
N LEU A 11 -4.55 -65.13 -41.40
CA LEU A 11 -5.88 -65.40 -40.88
C LEU A 11 -5.72 -65.97 -39.45
N LEU A 12 -6.09 -65.21 -38.43
CA LEU A 12 -6.33 -65.74 -37.08
C LEU A 12 -7.85 -65.67 -36.81
N GLY A 13 -8.41 -66.84 -36.60
CA GLY A 13 -9.80 -66.99 -36.23
C GLY A 13 -10.05 -66.47 -34.81
N VAL A 14 -10.99 -65.53 -34.66
CA VAL A 14 -11.44 -65.05 -33.41
C VAL A 14 -12.60 -65.86 -32.90
N LEU A 15 -12.38 -66.67 -31.86
CA LEU A 15 -13.46 -67.19 -31.01
C LEU A 15 -14.10 -66.01 -30.23
N ILE A 16 -15.32 -65.65 -30.61
CA ILE A 16 -16.13 -64.72 -29.84
C ILE A 16 -16.73 -65.47 -28.65
N GLY A 17 -16.06 -65.44 -27.52
CA GLY A 17 -16.68 -65.73 -26.22
C GLY A 17 -17.54 -64.58 -25.83
N ALA A 18 -18.86 -64.75 -25.73
CA ALA A 18 -19.76 -63.78 -25.13
C ALA A 18 -19.40 -63.67 -23.62
N MET A 19 -18.67 -62.62 -23.26
CA MET A 19 -18.64 -62.17 -21.87
C MET A 19 -19.98 -61.48 -21.56
N PRO A 20 -20.61 -61.76 -20.41
CA PRO A 20 -21.74 -60.96 -20.01
C PRO A 20 -21.22 -59.53 -19.75
N PHE A 21 -21.77 -58.56 -20.46
CA PHE A 21 -21.68 -57.18 -20.03
C PHE A 21 -22.29 -57.14 -18.63
N ALA A 22 -21.47 -56.98 -17.61
CA ALA A 22 -21.94 -56.49 -16.34
C ALA A 22 -22.46 -55.06 -16.62
N ASN A 23 -23.75 -54.87 -16.59
CA ASN A 23 -24.29 -53.53 -16.40
C ASN A 23 -23.65 -53.04 -15.11
N ALA A 24 -22.67 -52.14 -15.20
CA ALA A 24 -22.38 -51.24 -14.13
C ALA A 24 -23.68 -50.48 -13.91
N GLN A 25 -24.38 -50.75 -12.82
CA GLN A 25 -25.43 -49.94 -12.33
C GLN A 25 -24.71 -48.64 -11.94
N GLU A 26 -24.87 -47.58 -12.78
CA GLU A 26 -24.50 -46.25 -12.36
C GLU A 26 -25.10 -46.05 -10.95
N SER A 27 -24.29 -45.91 -9.95
CA SER A 27 -24.77 -45.62 -8.60
C SER A 27 -25.39 -44.24 -8.68
N GLU A 28 -26.69 -44.15 -8.55
CA GLU A 28 -27.44 -42.90 -8.54
C GLU A 28 -26.79 -41.99 -7.46
N ILE A 29 -26.29 -40.83 -7.86
CA ILE A 29 -25.66 -39.84 -6.94
C ILE A 29 -26.70 -39.51 -5.85
N PRO A 30 -26.37 -39.64 -4.54
CA PRO A 30 -27.31 -39.41 -3.48
C PRO A 30 -27.75 -37.95 -3.43
N LEU A 31 -29.00 -37.69 -3.09
CA LEU A 31 -29.47 -36.34 -2.85
C LEU A 31 -28.80 -35.73 -1.62
N ALA A 32 -28.45 -34.46 -1.68
CA ALA A 32 -27.95 -33.69 -0.56
C ALA A 32 -28.98 -33.67 0.58
N THR A 33 -28.53 -33.81 1.82
CA THR A 33 -29.36 -33.60 2.99
C THR A 33 -29.56 -32.12 3.24
N ILE A 34 -30.70 -31.58 2.84
CA ILE A 34 -30.98 -30.15 2.95
C ILE A 34 -31.50 -29.82 4.36
N VAL A 35 -30.92 -28.81 5.01
CA VAL A 35 -31.47 -28.18 6.19
C VAL A 35 -32.26 -26.93 5.79
N ASN A 36 -33.33 -26.60 6.54
CA ASN A 36 -34.16 -25.39 6.33
C ASN A 36 -34.61 -25.19 4.87
N ASP A 37 -35.26 -26.21 4.27
CA ASP A 37 -35.74 -26.12 2.89
C ASP A 37 -36.89 -25.14 2.73
N GLU A 38 -36.56 -23.87 2.45
CA GLU A 38 -37.52 -22.79 2.17
C GLU A 38 -37.51 -22.39 0.67
N GLY A 39 -36.84 -23.18 -0.17
CA GLY A 39 -36.71 -22.95 -1.61
C GLY A 39 -35.44 -22.24 -2.03
N GLY A 40 -34.52 -22.00 -1.12
CA GLY A 40 -33.21 -21.41 -1.34
C GLY A 40 -33.14 -19.91 -1.05
N PRO A 41 -31.90 -19.38 -0.90
CA PRO A 41 -31.66 -17.98 -0.60
C PRO A 41 -32.22 -17.01 -1.65
N VAL A 42 -32.81 -15.91 -1.18
CA VAL A 42 -33.30 -14.80 -2.00
C VAL A 42 -32.65 -13.47 -1.58
N ASN A 43 -32.29 -13.36 -0.30
CA ASN A 43 -31.54 -12.23 0.23
C ASN A 43 -30.52 -12.77 1.24
N VAL A 44 -29.31 -12.28 1.18
CA VAL A 44 -28.23 -12.60 2.12
C VAL A 44 -27.92 -11.36 2.92
N THR A 45 -27.73 -11.51 4.22
CA THR A 45 -27.21 -10.45 5.09
C THR A 45 -25.99 -10.95 5.84
N GLY A 46 -25.17 -10.04 6.34
CA GLY A 46 -24.00 -10.41 7.12
C GLY A 46 -23.27 -9.21 7.69
N GLU A 47 -22.17 -9.52 8.30
CA GLU A 47 -21.25 -8.56 8.89
C GLU A 47 -19.86 -8.70 8.25
N VAL A 48 -19.14 -7.60 8.15
CA VAL A 48 -17.74 -7.54 7.78
C VAL A 48 -16.99 -6.99 8.98
N ALA A 49 -16.21 -7.84 9.63
CA ALA A 49 -15.34 -7.44 10.71
C ALA A 49 -13.91 -7.24 10.16
N TYR A 50 -13.25 -6.17 10.56
CA TYR A 50 -11.87 -5.89 10.21
C TYR A 50 -11.14 -5.29 11.41
N THR A 51 -9.83 -5.53 11.48
CA THR A 51 -8.95 -5.05 12.54
C THR A 51 -8.01 -3.95 12.07
N SER A 52 -7.58 -3.98 10.80
CA SER A 52 -6.65 -3.00 10.24
C SER A 52 -7.34 -1.72 9.78
N GLY A 53 -6.83 -0.56 10.20
CA GLY A 53 -7.31 0.76 9.74
C GLY A 53 -7.07 1.02 8.25
N PHE A 54 -6.19 0.28 7.60
CA PHE A 54 -5.95 0.38 6.15
C PHE A 54 -7.10 -0.20 5.31
N PHE A 55 -7.95 -1.02 5.89
CA PHE A 55 -9.08 -1.63 5.20
C PHE A 55 -10.01 -0.60 4.52
N THR A 56 -10.23 0.55 5.15
CA THR A 56 -11.12 1.61 4.64
C THR A 56 -10.38 2.84 4.10
N LEU A 57 -9.05 2.82 4.08
CA LEU A 57 -8.24 3.96 3.64
C LEU A 57 -8.42 4.20 2.14
N GLY A 58 -8.79 5.43 1.75
CA GLY A 58 -8.99 5.83 0.36
C GLY A 58 -10.24 5.27 -0.31
N VAL A 59 -11.09 4.54 0.41
CA VAL A 59 -12.31 3.94 -0.12
C VAL A 59 -13.50 4.86 0.10
N ASP A 60 -14.11 5.32 -1.01
CA ASP A 60 -15.29 6.19 -0.95
C ASP A 60 -16.55 5.44 -0.57
N GLU A 61 -16.84 4.36 -1.30
CA GLU A 61 -18.03 3.54 -1.14
C GLU A 61 -17.71 2.10 -1.55
N PRO A 62 -17.41 1.21 -0.61
CA PRO A 62 -17.14 -0.18 -0.91
C PRO A 62 -18.40 -0.88 -1.44
N LEU A 63 -18.19 -1.91 -2.22
CA LEU A 63 -19.23 -2.72 -2.83
C LEU A 63 -19.28 -4.10 -2.19
N ILE A 64 -20.45 -4.69 -2.19
CA ILE A 64 -20.63 -6.12 -1.90
C ILE A 64 -21.03 -6.79 -3.20
N ILE A 65 -20.28 -7.79 -3.60
CA ILE A 65 -20.48 -8.53 -4.83
C ILE A 65 -20.82 -9.98 -4.58
N LEU A 66 -21.51 -10.55 -5.54
CA LEU A 66 -21.60 -11.99 -5.73
C LEU A 66 -20.48 -12.35 -6.74
N GLU A 67 -19.37 -12.89 -6.24
CA GLU A 67 -18.17 -13.15 -7.00
C GLU A 67 -18.20 -14.54 -7.61
N ASP A 68 -18.07 -14.62 -8.94
CA ASP A 68 -17.97 -15.91 -9.66
C ASP A 68 -16.64 -16.61 -9.33
N GLN A 69 -16.73 -17.83 -8.81
CA GLN A 69 -15.59 -18.62 -8.35
C GLN A 69 -14.98 -19.52 -9.42
N ALA A 70 -15.30 -19.31 -10.68
CA ALA A 70 -14.81 -20.14 -11.79
C ALA A 70 -13.28 -20.27 -11.81
N GLY A 71 -12.56 -19.21 -11.51
CA GLY A 71 -11.08 -19.23 -11.46
C GLY A 71 -10.53 -20.14 -10.37
N PHE A 72 -11.16 -20.18 -9.21
CA PHE A 72 -10.79 -21.11 -8.13
C PHE A 72 -11.11 -22.56 -8.48
N VAL A 73 -12.28 -22.79 -9.09
CA VAL A 73 -12.66 -24.14 -9.58
C VAL A 73 -11.66 -24.66 -10.61
N ASP A 74 -11.27 -23.82 -11.55
CA ASP A 74 -10.33 -24.16 -12.62
C ASP A 74 -8.86 -24.12 -12.15
N ARG A 75 -8.57 -23.67 -10.95
CA ARG A 75 -7.22 -23.43 -10.40
C ARG A 75 -6.37 -22.54 -11.32
N ASP A 76 -7.01 -21.52 -11.90
CA ASP A 76 -6.38 -20.57 -12.79
C ASP A 76 -5.83 -19.39 -11.98
N ARG A 77 -4.53 -19.34 -11.77
CA ARG A 77 -3.85 -18.26 -11.05
C ARG A 77 -3.83 -16.94 -11.83
N GLY A 78 -4.04 -16.97 -13.13
CA GLY A 78 -4.26 -15.81 -13.97
C GLY A 78 -5.71 -15.34 -13.98
N PHE A 79 -6.55 -15.89 -13.12
CA PHE A 79 -7.96 -15.53 -12.97
C PHE A 79 -8.12 -14.04 -12.66
N LEU A 80 -8.91 -13.39 -13.50
CA LEU A 80 -9.34 -12.03 -13.32
C LEU A 80 -10.81 -12.03 -12.93
N MET A 81 -11.27 -10.97 -12.24
CA MET A 81 -12.69 -10.87 -11.92
C MET A 81 -13.53 -11.00 -13.18
N SER A 82 -14.34 -12.05 -13.22
CA SER A 82 -15.21 -12.34 -14.34
C SER A 82 -16.25 -11.23 -14.50
N GLU A 83 -16.59 -10.87 -15.76
CA GLU A 83 -17.75 -10.02 -16.07
C GLU A 83 -19.07 -10.60 -15.52
N ALA A 84 -19.08 -11.88 -15.18
CA ALA A 84 -20.20 -12.54 -14.52
C ALA A 84 -20.33 -12.21 -13.04
N SER A 85 -19.29 -11.75 -12.37
CA SER A 85 -19.41 -11.25 -10.99
C SER A 85 -20.36 -10.06 -10.94
N GLN A 86 -21.22 -10.00 -9.92
CA GLN A 86 -22.36 -9.09 -9.89
C GLN A 86 -22.33 -8.19 -8.66
N VAL A 87 -22.38 -6.88 -8.89
CA VAL A 87 -22.54 -5.88 -7.84
C VAL A 87 -24.03 -5.77 -7.49
N ILE A 88 -24.48 -6.54 -6.52
CA ILE A 88 -25.90 -6.60 -6.12
C ILE A 88 -26.11 -6.39 -4.62
N GLY A 89 -25.03 -6.23 -3.85
CA GLY A 89 -25.08 -5.93 -2.44
C GLY A 89 -24.91 -4.45 -2.14
N LYS A 90 -25.32 -4.07 -0.95
CA LYS A 90 -25.16 -2.73 -0.38
C LYS A 90 -24.72 -2.82 1.06
N ILE A 91 -23.94 -1.84 1.50
CA ILE A 91 -23.60 -1.63 2.89
C ILE A 91 -24.79 -0.98 3.60
N THR A 92 -25.11 -1.45 4.81
CA THR A 92 -26.30 -1.06 5.57
C THR A 92 -25.99 -0.36 6.88
N SER A 93 -24.70 -0.22 7.23
CA SER A 93 -24.22 0.58 8.38
C SER A 93 -23.00 1.40 8.01
N ASP A 94 -22.43 2.15 8.93
CA ASP A 94 -21.19 2.90 8.75
C ASP A 94 -20.01 1.92 8.57
N PHE A 95 -19.36 1.95 7.40
CA PHE A 95 -18.25 1.06 7.08
C PHE A 95 -16.89 1.50 7.64
N TYR A 96 -16.79 2.73 8.15
CA TYR A 96 -15.62 3.18 8.89
C TYR A 96 -15.56 2.65 10.34
N THR A 97 -16.61 1.92 10.75
CA THR A 97 -16.70 1.29 12.08
C THR A 97 -16.83 -0.23 11.93
N SER A 98 -15.87 -0.97 12.46
CA SER A 98 -15.89 -2.44 12.46
C SER A 98 -16.68 -2.98 13.66
N PRO A 99 -17.57 -4.00 13.48
CA PRO A 99 -18.01 -4.53 12.20
C PRO A 99 -19.07 -3.63 11.54
N PHE A 100 -19.12 -3.63 10.22
CA PHE A 100 -20.25 -3.06 9.50
C PHE A 100 -21.13 -4.16 8.90
N THR A 101 -22.36 -3.80 8.51
CA THR A 101 -23.35 -4.75 8.00
C THR A 101 -23.64 -4.54 6.52
N TYR A 102 -24.05 -5.62 5.85
CA TYR A 102 -24.45 -5.58 4.45
C TYR A 102 -25.74 -6.36 4.17
N SER A 103 -26.33 -6.12 3.01
CA SER A 103 -27.44 -6.88 2.45
C SER A 103 -27.25 -7.06 0.95
N LEU A 104 -27.48 -8.28 0.45
CA LEU A 104 -27.31 -8.67 -0.93
C LEU A 104 -28.56 -9.42 -1.39
N ASP A 105 -29.23 -8.90 -2.43
CA ASP A 105 -30.40 -9.55 -3.03
C ASP A 105 -29.93 -10.43 -4.20
N LEU A 106 -30.29 -11.72 -4.18
CA LEU A 106 -29.90 -12.64 -5.23
C LEU A 106 -30.82 -12.50 -6.46
N PRO A 107 -30.25 -12.47 -7.70
CA PRO A 107 -31.05 -12.49 -8.92
C PRO A 107 -31.78 -13.82 -9.08
N ILE A 108 -32.91 -13.83 -9.80
CA ILE A 108 -33.66 -15.05 -10.09
C ILE A 108 -32.81 -16.05 -10.89
N GLU A 109 -32.08 -15.55 -11.86
CA GLU A 109 -31.10 -16.27 -12.67
C GLU A 109 -29.79 -15.45 -12.59
N PRO A 110 -28.75 -16.00 -11.97
CA PRO A 110 -27.47 -15.30 -11.89
C PRO A 110 -26.75 -15.31 -13.24
N ALA A 111 -25.89 -14.31 -13.46
CA ALA A 111 -24.85 -14.40 -14.46
C ALA A 111 -23.65 -15.14 -13.88
N GLY A 112 -22.99 -16.00 -14.66
CA GLY A 112 -21.86 -16.78 -14.19
C GLY A 112 -21.46 -17.86 -15.18
N SER A 113 -20.40 -18.58 -14.84
CA SER A 113 -19.89 -19.69 -15.63
C SER A 113 -20.31 -21.01 -14.99
N LEU A 114 -21.03 -21.84 -15.76
CA LEU A 114 -21.33 -23.21 -15.34
C LEU A 114 -20.01 -24.03 -15.29
N ARG A 115 -19.85 -24.79 -14.21
CA ARG A 115 -18.71 -25.68 -14.01
C ARG A 115 -19.19 -27.07 -13.65
N ASP A 116 -18.68 -28.05 -14.37
CA ASP A 116 -18.80 -29.47 -14.07
C ASP A 116 -17.85 -29.81 -12.91
N VAL A 117 -18.40 -29.78 -11.69
CA VAL A 117 -17.63 -30.00 -10.45
C VAL A 117 -17.78 -31.39 -9.87
N ASP A 118 -18.65 -32.20 -10.44
CA ASP A 118 -18.82 -33.63 -10.12
C ASP A 118 -18.12 -34.54 -11.13
N GLN A 119 -17.48 -33.92 -12.14
CA GLN A 119 -16.63 -34.55 -13.13
C GLN A 119 -17.31 -35.71 -13.89
N ASP A 120 -18.63 -35.62 -14.09
CA ASP A 120 -19.40 -36.64 -14.83
C ASP A 120 -19.16 -36.59 -16.34
N GLY A 121 -18.48 -35.54 -16.82
CA GLY A 121 -18.07 -35.36 -18.22
C GLY A 121 -19.08 -34.60 -19.06
N ASP A 122 -20.12 -34.03 -18.47
CA ASP A 122 -21.15 -33.18 -19.11
C ASP A 122 -20.91 -31.70 -18.79
N SER A 123 -19.85 -31.13 -19.41
CA SER A 123 -19.44 -29.73 -19.17
C SER A 123 -20.44 -28.69 -19.71
N ASP A 124 -21.48 -29.11 -20.43
CA ASP A 124 -22.54 -28.19 -20.88
C ASP A 124 -23.54 -27.85 -19.79
N THR A 125 -23.55 -28.63 -18.72
CA THR A 125 -24.32 -28.38 -17.50
C THR A 125 -23.39 -28.02 -16.35
N GLY A 126 -23.67 -28.42 -15.13
CA GLY A 126 -22.91 -28.10 -13.96
C GLY A 126 -23.55 -26.98 -13.17
N VAL A 127 -22.82 -26.40 -12.24
CA VAL A 127 -23.29 -25.38 -11.31
C VAL A 127 -22.54 -24.07 -11.50
N MET A 128 -23.16 -22.96 -11.08
CA MET A 128 -22.46 -21.69 -10.86
C MET A 128 -22.14 -21.56 -9.39
N ILE A 129 -20.92 -21.16 -9.07
CA ILE A 129 -20.41 -21.11 -7.71
C ILE A 129 -19.99 -19.69 -7.39
N TYR A 130 -20.48 -19.16 -6.27
CA TYR A 130 -20.22 -17.80 -5.87
C TYR A 130 -19.74 -17.71 -4.42
N ALA A 131 -18.82 -16.80 -4.16
CA ALA A 131 -18.58 -16.23 -2.85
C ALA A 131 -19.28 -14.87 -2.74
N VAL A 132 -19.61 -14.46 -1.52
CA VAL A 132 -19.93 -13.06 -1.22
C VAL A 132 -18.62 -12.39 -0.84
N ALA A 133 -18.28 -11.28 -1.47
CA ALA A 133 -17.02 -10.59 -1.22
C ALA A 133 -17.20 -9.08 -1.08
N TYR A 134 -16.38 -8.49 -0.25
CA TYR A 134 -16.16 -7.05 -0.18
C TYR A 134 -15.28 -6.60 -1.37
N TRP A 135 -15.63 -5.49 -1.98
CA TRP A 135 -14.95 -5.03 -3.19
C TRP A 135 -14.69 -3.52 -3.15
N THR A 136 -13.46 -3.12 -3.33
CA THR A 136 -13.03 -1.72 -3.25
C THR A 136 -12.81 -1.04 -4.59
N ASN A 137 -12.75 -1.80 -5.69
CA ASN A 137 -12.54 -1.20 -7.01
C ASN A 137 -13.80 -0.48 -7.51
N VAL A 138 -13.69 0.81 -7.63
CA VAL A 138 -14.76 1.70 -8.09
C VAL A 138 -14.41 2.43 -9.40
N TRP A 139 -13.28 2.09 -10.03
CA TRP A 139 -12.72 2.86 -11.13
C TRP A 139 -13.18 2.42 -12.50
N GLY A 140 -13.58 1.17 -12.64
CA GLY A 140 -14.04 0.62 -13.93
C GLY A 140 -12.97 -0.20 -14.66
N ASP A 141 -13.21 -0.47 -15.95
CA ASP A 141 -12.58 -1.55 -16.72
C ASP A 141 -11.04 -1.51 -16.75
N ALA A 142 -10.44 -0.36 -16.93
CA ALA A 142 -8.98 -0.25 -17.01
C ALA A 142 -8.23 -0.67 -15.74
N PHE A 143 -8.94 -0.75 -14.61
CA PHE A 143 -8.36 -1.01 -13.30
C PHE A 143 -8.93 -2.26 -12.62
N LEU A 144 -9.84 -2.97 -13.28
CA LEU A 144 -10.47 -4.17 -12.73
C LEU A 144 -9.47 -5.33 -12.59
N GLU A 145 -8.56 -5.46 -13.53
CA GLU A 145 -7.66 -6.61 -13.66
C GLU A 145 -6.69 -6.74 -12.49
N GLU A 146 -6.23 -5.61 -11.93
CA GLU A 146 -5.24 -5.59 -10.83
C GLU A 146 -5.65 -6.45 -9.64
N ARG A 147 -6.92 -6.47 -9.33
CA ARG A 147 -7.45 -7.04 -8.11
C ARG A 147 -7.43 -8.54 -8.07
N ASP A 148 -7.52 -9.16 -9.24
CA ASP A 148 -7.70 -10.58 -9.39
C ASP A 148 -6.51 -11.27 -10.07
N LEU A 149 -5.38 -10.57 -10.20
CA LEU A 149 -4.14 -11.11 -10.75
C LEU A 149 -3.68 -12.40 -10.06
N TYR A 150 -4.06 -12.55 -8.79
CA TYR A 150 -3.66 -13.67 -7.95
C TYR A 150 -4.76 -14.72 -7.77
N GLY A 151 -5.87 -14.59 -8.51
CA GLY A 151 -6.95 -15.58 -8.48
C GLY A 151 -7.63 -15.72 -7.14
N GLY A 152 -7.53 -14.70 -6.26
CA GLY A 152 -8.11 -14.79 -4.95
C GLY A 152 -7.56 -13.81 -3.95
N GLY A 153 -6.74 -12.88 -4.39
CA GLY A 153 -6.12 -11.89 -3.51
C GLY A 153 -7.15 -11.15 -2.66
N TRP A 154 -8.28 -10.77 -3.22
CA TRP A 154 -9.39 -10.13 -2.49
C TRP A 154 -10.35 -11.13 -1.88
N SER A 155 -10.64 -12.22 -2.56
CA SER A 155 -11.47 -13.30 -2.04
C SER A 155 -10.79 -14.09 -0.91
N ALA A 156 -9.48 -13.92 -0.72
CA ALA A 156 -8.74 -14.49 0.40
C ALA A 156 -9.03 -13.77 1.72
N ALA A 157 -9.48 -12.51 1.66
CA ALA A 157 -9.84 -11.73 2.83
C ALA A 157 -11.15 -10.97 2.57
N TYR A 158 -11.97 -10.83 3.60
CA TYR A 158 -13.27 -10.14 3.51
C TYR A 158 -14.21 -10.77 2.48
N ALA A 159 -14.17 -12.08 2.40
CA ALA A 159 -15.05 -12.91 1.60
C ALA A 159 -15.78 -13.95 2.47
N SER A 160 -16.76 -14.65 1.87
CA SER A 160 -17.46 -15.73 2.55
C SER A 160 -16.69 -17.05 2.57
N THR A 161 -15.55 -17.12 1.90
CA THR A 161 -14.69 -18.31 1.78
C THR A 161 -13.39 -18.16 2.57
N HIS A 162 -12.82 -19.28 2.99
CA HIS A 162 -11.46 -19.37 3.51
C HIS A 162 -10.54 -19.88 2.40
N ILE A 163 -9.48 -19.15 2.11
CA ILE A 163 -8.45 -19.53 1.14
C ILE A 163 -7.15 -19.81 1.88
N ASP A 164 -6.47 -20.91 1.54
CA ASP A 164 -5.10 -21.12 1.99
C ASP A 164 -4.19 -20.10 1.32
N GLN A 165 -3.66 -19.17 2.10
CA GLN A 165 -2.81 -18.09 1.61
C GLN A 165 -1.36 -18.53 1.34
N ASN A 166 -1.04 -19.81 1.55
CA ASN A 166 0.27 -20.34 1.22
C ASN A 166 0.45 -20.42 -0.31
N PRO A 167 1.38 -19.67 -0.91
CA PRO A 167 1.60 -19.70 -2.36
C PRO A 167 1.91 -21.10 -2.90
N SER A 168 2.51 -21.97 -2.07
CA SER A 168 2.84 -23.34 -2.46
C SER A 168 1.62 -24.26 -2.55
N SER A 169 0.51 -23.91 -1.91
CA SER A 169 -0.76 -24.66 -2.00
C SER A 169 -1.55 -24.34 -3.26
N GLY A 170 -1.24 -23.21 -3.94
CA GLY A 170 -1.98 -22.73 -5.10
C GLY A 170 -3.25 -21.99 -4.76
N TYR A 171 -3.37 -21.46 -3.52
CA TYR A 171 -4.56 -20.73 -3.04
C TYR A 171 -5.84 -21.56 -3.05
N GLU A 172 -5.77 -22.78 -2.57
CA GLU A 172 -6.95 -23.66 -2.48
C GLU A 172 -7.99 -23.12 -1.50
N VAL A 173 -9.27 -23.35 -1.79
CA VAL A 173 -10.36 -23.07 -0.86
C VAL A 173 -10.39 -24.15 0.22
N ILE A 174 -10.28 -23.75 1.48
CA ILE A 174 -10.17 -24.66 2.64
C ILE A 174 -11.35 -24.57 3.61
N GLY A 175 -12.39 -23.79 3.28
CA GLY A 175 -13.59 -23.65 4.12
C GLY A 175 -14.40 -22.40 3.77
N GLY A 176 -15.29 -22.02 4.70
CA GLY A 176 -16.22 -20.90 4.53
C GLY A 176 -17.50 -21.31 3.85
N LYS A 177 -18.11 -20.40 3.08
CA LYS A 177 -19.44 -20.61 2.51
C LYS A 177 -19.51 -20.24 1.04
N TYR A 178 -20.09 -21.15 0.25
CA TYR A 178 -20.47 -20.90 -1.14
C TYR A 178 -21.97 -20.69 -1.29
N ILE A 179 -22.36 -19.83 -2.22
CA ILE A 179 -23.69 -19.77 -2.79
C ILE A 179 -23.65 -20.49 -4.14
N VAL A 180 -24.27 -21.66 -4.21
CA VAL A 180 -24.25 -22.51 -5.41
C VAL A 180 -25.61 -22.42 -6.10
N TYR A 181 -25.61 -22.16 -7.42
CA TYR A 181 -26.83 -22.17 -8.25
C TYR A 181 -26.80 -23.38 -9.19
N ALA A 182 -27.76 -24.27 -8.99
CA ALA A 182 -27.99 -25.42 -9.86
C ALA A 182 -29.14 -25.08 -10.84
N PRO A 183 -28.94 -25.17 -12.18
CA PRO A 183 -29.98 -24.86 -13.16
C PRO A 183 -31.17 -25.84 -13.11
N ASP A 184 -30.93 -27.07 -12.66
CA ASP A 184 -31.94 -28.11 -12.49
C ASP A 184 -31.60 -29.01 -11.29
N ASP A 185 -32.30 -30.13 -11.11
CA ASP A 185 -32.14 -31.06 -10.00
C ASP A 185 -31.23 -32.26 -10.31
N GLN A 186 -30.40 -32.17 -11.36
CA GLN A 186 -29.49 -33.23 -11.75
C GLN A 186 -28.02 -32.94 -11.38
N GLN A 187 -27.70 -31.71 -10.98
CA GLN A 187 -26.34 -31.25 -10.80
C GLN A 187 -25.71 -31.80 -9.52
N GLY A 188 -24.48 -32.30 -9.64
CA GLY A 188 -23.67 -32.74 -8.51
C GLY A 188 -22.87 -31.59 -7.88
N PHE A 189 -22.49 -31.79 -6.61
CA PHE A 189 -21.59 -30.89 -5.88
C PHE A 189 -20.87 -31.67 -4.78
N PRO A 190 -19.59 -31.35 -4.47
CA PRO A 190 -18.88 -31.95 -3.35
C PRO A 190 -19.62 -31.79 -2.02
N SER A 191 -19.64 -32.86 -1.22
CA SER A 191 -20.20 -32.84 0.14
C SER A 191 -19.13 -32.90 1.24
N GLY A 192 -17.88 -32.74 0.85
CA GLY A 192 -16.69 -32.70 1.71
C GLY A 192 -15.45 -32.55 0.84
N PHE A 193 -14.34 -32.22 1.46
CA PHE A 193 -13.03 -32.34 0.83
C PHE A 193 -12.70 -33.82 0.66
N GLY A 194 -12.06 -34.19 -0.45
CA GLY A 194 -11.64 -35.55 -0.73
C GLY A 194 -10.54 -36.07 0.20
N GLU A 195 -9.82 -37.11 -0.22
CA GLU A 195 -8.66 -37.63 0.54
C GLU A 195 -7.43 -36.71 0.42
N ASP A 196 -7.41 -35.82 -0.58
CA ASP A 196 -6.31 -34.88 -0.85
C ASP A 196 -6.52 -33.50 -0.18
N ASP A 197 -7.58 -33.34 0.62
CA ASP A 197 -7.97 -32.10 1.30
C ASP A 197 -8.21 -30.91 0.33
N LYS A 198 -8.55 -31.18 -0.94
CA LYS A 198 -8.86 -30.17 -1.95
C LYS A 198 -10.30 -30.32 -2.42
N LEU A 199 -10.87 -29.23 -2.94
CA LEU A 199 -12.18 -29.21 -3.59
C LEU A 199 -12.06 -29.38 -5.11
N PHE A 200 -13.11 -29.94 -5.72
CA PHE A 200 -13.24 -30.11 -7.16
C PHE A 200 -12.14 -31.03 -7.75
N THR A 201 -11.91 -32.16 -7.05
CA THR A 201 -11.01 -33.23 -7.47
C THR A 201 -11.76 -34.54 -7.63
N ASP A 202 -11.14 -35.55 -8.31
CA ASP A 202 -11.76 -36.82 -8.65
C ASP A 202 -12.23 -37.66 -7.43
N ASP A 203 -11.68 -37.39 -6.26
CA ASP A 203 -11.95 -38.15 -5.03
C ASP A 203 -12.97 -37.47 -4.08
N ASP A 204 -13.52 -36.34 -4.50
CA ASP A 204 -14.58 -35.66 -3.73
C ASP A 204 -15.83 -36.54 -3.58
N PRO A 205 -16.43 -36.57 -2.39
CA PRO A 205 -17.73 -37.21 -2.21
C PRO A 205 -18.85 -36.33 -2.78
N ILE A 206 -19.54 -36.79 -3.82
CA ILE A 206 -20.55 -36.02 -4.56
C ILE A 206 -21.96 -36.27 -4.04
N VAL A 207 -22.77 -35.20 -3.96
CA VAL A 207 -24.21 -35.23 -3.72
C VAL A 207 -24.93 -34.39 -4.75
N ARG A 208 -26.20 -34.74 -5.05
CA ARG A 208 -27.03 -34.02 -6.01
C ARG A 208 -27.77 -32.87 -5.33
N LEU A 209 -27.72 -31.67 -5.92
CA LEU A 209 -28.38 -30.47 -5.43
C LEU A 209 -29.79 -30.31 -6.03
N PRO A 210 -30.75 -29.74 -5.29
CA PRO A 210 -32.02 -29.27 -5.86
C PRO A 210 -31.82 -28.04 -6.73
N ALA A 211 -32.62 -27.86 -7.78
CA ALA A 211 -32.62 -26.68 -8.63
C ALA A 211 -32.74 -25.37 -7.85
N GLY A 212 -32.05 -24.33 -8.30
CA GLY A 212 -31.96 -23.01 -7.69
C GLY A 212 -30.78 -22.87 -6.74
N TYR A 213 -30.83 -21.85 -5.87
CA TYR A 213 -29.75 -21.56 -4.94
C TYR A 213 -29.72 -22.49 -3.73
N THR A 214 -28.51 -22.85 -3.34
CA THR A 214 -28.20 -23.56 -2.10
C THR A 214 -26.98 -22.90 -1.46
N LEU A 215 -27.04 -22.59 -0.17
CA LEU A 215 -25.89 -22.22 0.62
C LEU A 215 -25.16 -23.49 1.05
N VAL A 216 -23.89 -23.59 0.74
CA VAL A 216 -23.00 -24.69 1.14
C VAL A 216 -22.06 -24.18 2.22
N ASP A 217 -22.13 -24.77 3.40
CA ASP A 217 -21.23 -24.48 4.54
C ASP A 217 -20.15 -25.55 4.57
N MET A 218 -18.93 -25.14 4.20
CA MET A 218 -17.76 -26.01 4.08
C MET A 218 -16.97 -26.14 5.39
N ASP A 219 -17.37 -25.40 6.45
CA ASP A 219 -16.75 -25.49 7.77
C ASP A 219 -17.25 -26.70 8.57
N THR A 220 -18.12 -27.53 7.98
CA THR A 220 -18.66 -28.76 8.57
C THR A 220 -18.28 -29.99 7.76
N ASP A 221 -18.09 -31.13 8.43
CA ASP A 221 -17.80 -32.42 7.76
C ASP A 221 -18.88 -33.46 8.14
N PRO A 222 -19.70 -33.95 7.18
CA PRO A 222 -19.81 -33.49 5.78
C PRO A 222 -20.38 -32.07 5.70
N PHE A 223 -20.26 -31.43 4.52
CA PHE A 223 -20.77 -30.09 4.26
C PHE A 223 -22.25 -29.98 4.57
N THR A 224 -22.65 -28.82 5.08
CA THR A 224 -24.07 -28.53 5.33
C THR A 224 -24.67 -27.77 4.16
N PHE A 225 -25.84 -28.22 3.68
CA PHE A 225 -26.57 -27.61 2.57
C PHE A 225 -27.83 -26.92 3.12
N ASP A 226 -27.87 -25.59 3.08
CA ASP A 226 -28.97 -24.77 3.63
C ASP A 226 -29.76 -24.07 2.51
N ARG A 227 -31.09 -24.18 2.56
CA ARG A 227 -31.96 -23.51 1.59
C ARG A 227 -32.91 -22.51 2.26
N SER A 228 -32.50 -21.92 3.38
CA SER A 228 -33.15 -20.77 4.00
C SER A 228 -33.25 -19.61 3.01
N LYS A 229 -34.37 -18.84 3.09
CA LYS A 229 -34.56 -17.66 2.22
C LYS A 229 -33.64 -16.50 2.54
N ASN A 230 -33.28 -16.33 3.79
CA ASN A 230 -32.49 -15.17 4.26
C ASN A 230 -31.35 -15.65 5.16
N PRO A 231 -30.38 -16.38 4.62
CA PRO A 231 -29.24 -16.80 5.42
C PRO A 231 -28.38 -15.60 5.85
N VAL A 232 -27.63 -15.79 6.93
CA VAL A 232 -26.62 -14.82 7.40
C VAL A 232 -25.25 -15.37 7.05
N ILE A 233 -24.47 -14.59 6.31
CA ILE A 233 -23.13 -14.97 5.87
C ILE A 233 -22.16 -13.87 6.30
N PRO A 234 -21.33 -14.09 7.36
CA PRO A 234 -20.26 -13.15 7.69
C PRO A 234 -19.17 -13.22 6.63
N LEU A 235 -18.56 -12.07 6.31
CA LEU A 235 -17.34 -12.03 5.54
C LEU A 235 -16.15 -12.13 6.49
N ILE A 236 -15.16 -12.91 6.10
CA ILE A 236 -14.09 -13.37 6.97
C ILE A 236 -12.83 -12.53 6.74
N GLU A 237 -12.27 -12.01 7.83
CA GLU A 237 -10.93 -11.44 7.79
C GLU A 237 -9.91 -12.58 7.80
N GLY A 238 -9.12 -12.71 6.71
CA GLY A 238 -8.06 -13.72 6.65
C GLY A 238 -6.92 -13.42 7.63
N GLU A 239 -6.20 -14.46 8.08
CA GLU A 239 -5.07 -14.31 9.00
C GLU A 239 -4.00 -13.34 8.52
N GLY A 240 -3.76 -13.29 7.20
CA GLY A 240 -2.77 -12.37 6.60
C GLY A 240 -3.23 -10.91 6.56
N ALA A 241 -4.56 -10.65 6.64
CA ALA A 241 -5.14 -9.31 6.69
C ALA A 241 -5.33 -8.81 8.14
N ALA A 242 -5.47 -9.74 9.09
CA ALA A 242 -5.70 -9.40 10.49
C ALA A 242 -4.51 -8.69 11.12
N GLN A 243 -4.81 -7.68 11.92
CA GLN A 243 -3.83 -6.93 12.69
C GLN A 243 -3.31 -7.77 13.87
N ASP A 244 -1.99 -7.86 14.05
CA ASP A 244 -1.41 -8.43 15.26
C ASP A 244 -1.81 -7.60 16.49
N ASP A 245 -2.27 -8.26 17.56
CA ASP A 245 -2.84 -7.61 18.75
C ASP A 245 -2.16 -8.06 20.04
N PHE A 246 -1.34 -7.18 20.61
CA PHE A 246 -0.65 -7.36 21.89
C PHE A 246 -1.29 -6.53 23.02
N SER A 247 -2.46 -5.92 22.78
CA SER A 247 -3.09 -4.95 23.69
C SER A 247 -3.45 -5.51 25.07
N ASN A 248 -3.63 -6.83 25.16
CA ASN A 248 -4.01 -7.52 26.39
C ASN A 248 -2.80 -8.04 27.22
N LEU A 249 -1.58 -7.81 26.75
CA LEU A 249 -0.34 -8.20 27.45
C LEU A 249 0.13 -7.10 28.41
N SER A 250 1.05 -7.43 29.31
CA SER A 250 1.77 -6.41 30.06
C SER A 250 2.76 -5.66 29.14
N TYR A 251 3.27 -4.49 29.57
CA TYR A 251 4.15 -3.68 28.73
C TYR A 251 5.40 -4.43 28.28
N SER A 252 6.01 -5.18 29.21
CA SER A 252 7.23 -5.93 28.92
C SER A 252 6.97 -7.18 28.06
N GLU A 253 5.85 -7.87 28.28
CA GLU A 253 5.42 -9.00 27.44
C GLU A 253 5.05 -8.55 26.03
N ALA A 254 4.29 -7.45 25.88
CA ALA A 254 3.94 -6.87 24.58
C ALA A 254 5.21 -6.44 23.80
N PHE A 255 6.21 -5.87 24.49
CA PHE A 255 7.49 -5.55 23.88
C PHE A 255 8.24 -6.79 23.43
N ASP A 256 8.23 -7.88 24.21
CA ASP A 256 8.87 -9.13 23.83
C ASP A 256 8.24 -9.71 22.55
N GLU A 257 6.90 -9.71 22.44
CA GLU A 257 6.19 -10.16 21.24
C GLU A 257 6.44 -9.23 20.04
N MET A 258 6.43 -7.92 20.26
CA MET A 258 6.77 -6.93 19.21
C MET A 258 8.17 -7.19 18.66
N ILE A 259 9.17 -7.44 19.47
CA ILE A 259 10.54 -7.75 19.03
C ILE A 259 10.58 -9.03 18.19
N GLU A 260 9.88 -10.08 18.60
CA GLU A 260 9.84 -11.33 17.83
C GLU A 260 9.10 -11.16 16.49
N MET A 261 8.04 -10.37 16.47
CA MET A 261 7.34 -9.97 15.24
C MET A 261 8.28 -9.19 14.32
N PHE A 262 8.97 -8.15 14.81
CA PHE A 262 9.92 -7.37 14.02
C PHE A 262 11.07 -8.23 13.50
N ARG A 263 11.62 -9.12 14.32
CA ARG A 263 12.70 -10.05 13.92
C ARG A 263 12.34 -10.86 12.67
N LYS A 264 11.09 -11.26 12.55
CA LYS A 264 10.58 -12.08 11.42
C LYS A 264 10.12 -11.23 10.26
N ASN A 265 9.24 -10.27 10.54
CA ASN A 265 8.41 -9.62 9.53
C ASN A 265 8.96 -8.27 9.07
N TYR A 266 9.90 -7.63 9.82
CA TYR A 266 10.41 -6.34 9.43
C TYR A 266 11.26 -6.44 8.15
N ALA A 267 10.83 -5.70 7.13
CA ALA A 267 11.31 -5.86 5.76
C ALA A 267 12.81 -5.59 5.58
N PHE A 268 13.41 -4.71 6.38
CA PHE A 268 14.73 -4.16 6.09
C PHE A 268 15.79 -4.49 7.14
N THR A 269 15.62 -5.58 7.90
CA THR A 269 16.56 -6.00 8.94
C THR A 269 17.99 -6.06 8.43
N GLU A 270 18.23 -6.75 7.30
CA GLU A 270 19.56 -6.94 6.71
C GLU A 270 20.07 -5.65 6.06
N LEU A 271 19.20 -4.92 5.33
CA LEU A 271 19.56 -3.68 4.65
C LEU A 271 20.07 -2.63 5.64
N LYS A 272 19.40 -2.52 6.79
CA LYS A 272 19.71 -1.53 7.82
C LYS A 272 20.66 -2.06 8.90
N GLY A 273 21.05 -3.34 8.83
CA GLY A 273 22.00 -3.98 9.76
C GLY A 273 21.50 -3.99 11.21
N ILE A 274 20.20 -4.26 11.44
CA ILE A 274 19.60 -4.20 12.77
C ILE A 274 19.87 -5.49 13.54
N ASP A 275 20.44 -5.34 14.74
CA ASP A 275 20.58 -6.43 15.73
C ASP A 275 19.42 -6.37 16.73
N TRP A 276 18.43 -7.26 16.56
CA TRP A 276 17.24 -7.32 17.41
C TRP A 276 17.54 -7.77 18.84
N ASP A 277 18.63 -8.53 19.08
CA ASP A 277 19.04 -8.91 20.43
C ASP A 277 19.64 -7.73 21.18
N GLU A 278 20.44 -6.90 20.50
CA GLU A 278 20.94 -5.63 21.04
C GLU A 278 19.79 -4.67 21.34
N LYS A 279 18.82 -4.52 20.41
CA LYS A 279 17.63 -3.71 20.62
C LYS A 279 16.83 -4.18 21.83
N LYS A 280 16.57 -5.49 21.92
CA LYS A 280 15.87 -6.08 23.06
C LYS A 280 16.60 -5.81 24.39
N ALA A 281 17.90 -6.02 24.42
CA ALA A 281 18.70 -5.79 25.62
C ALA A 281 18.72 -4.31 26.06
N THR A 282 18.69 -3.39 25.10
CA THR A 282 18.72 -1.94 25.35
C THR A 282 17.39 -1.42 25.87
N PHE A 283 16.28 -1.80 25.23
CA PHE A 283 14.99 -1.16 25.49
C PHE A 283 14.10 -1.91 26.49
N ARG A 284 14.18 -3.23 26.58
CA ARG A 284 13.33 -4.01 27.49
C ARG A 284 13.33 -3.51 28.95
N PRO A 285 14.47 -3.08 29.55
CA PRO A 285 14.47 -2.53 30.90
C PRO A 285 13.59 -1.28 31.08
N LEU A 286 13.40 -0.47 30.00
CA LEU A 286 12.53 0.71 30.06
C LEU A 286 11.05 0.33 30.16
N PHE A 287 10.65 -0.74 29.46
CA PHE A 287 9.30 -1.28 29.55
C PHE A 287 9.04 -1.92 30.91
N GLU A 288 10.01 -2.65 31.47
CA GLU A 288 9.92 -3.22 32.82
C GLU A 288 9.79 -2.13 33.89
N GLU A 289 10.54 -1.03 33.76
CA GLU A 289 10.47 0.10 34.70
C GLU A 289 9.13 0.82 34.61
N ALA A 290 8.63 1.07 33.39
CA ALA A 290 7.31 1.69 33.17
C ALA A 290 6.18 0.82 33.74
N GLU A 291 6.23 -0.51 33.51
CA GLU A 291 5.28 -1.48 34.05
C GLU A 291 5.31 -1.53 35.58
N ALA A 292 6.49 -1.66 36.17
CA ALA A 292 6.65 -1.75 37.63
C ALA A 292 6.13 -0.49 38.37
N ASN A 293 6.17 0.67 37.69
CA ASN A 293 5.72 1.94 38.24
C ASN A 293 4.29 2.33 37.80
N GLU A 294 3.65 1.52 36.96
CA GLU A 294 2.36 1.84 36.32
C GLU A 294 2.41 3.24 35.63
N ASP A 295 3.55 3.54 34.97
CA ASP A 295 3.83 4.85 34.36
C ASP A 295 3.58 4.84 32.85
N TYR A 296 2.40 5.30 32.47
CA TYR A 296 1.97 5.39 31.06
C TYR A 296 2.92 6.28 30.22
N LEU A 297 3.38 7.41 30.76
CA LEU A 297 4.25 8.33 30.01
C LEU A 297 5.63 7.70 29.77
N ALA A 298 6.18 7.01 30.78
CA ALA A 298 7.42 6.24 30.61
C ALA A 298 7.26 5.13 29.56
N TYR A 299 6.10 4.48 29.52
CA TYR A 299 5.78 3.46 28.50
C TYR A 299 5.75 4.05 27.09
N VAL A 300 5.02 5.15 26.88
CA VAL A 300 4.98 5.85 25.57
C VAL A 300 6.37 6.29 25.13
N ASN A 301 7.18 6.82 26.06
CA ASN A 301 8.55 7.22 25.78
C ASN A 301 9.45 6.04 25.43
N ALA A 302 9.29 4.89 26.09
CA ALA A 302 10.02 3.68 25.76
C ALA A 302 9.72 3.17 24.34
N ILE A 303 8.45 3.19 23.93
CA ILE A 303 8.03 2.88 22.55
C ILE A 303 8.67 3.88 21.58
N ARG A 304 8.52 5.18 21.83
CA ARG A 304 9.07 6.24 20.98
C ARG A 304 10.57 6.04 20.77
N ASP A 305 11.33 5.89 21.84
CA ASP A 305 12.78 5.78 21.79
C ASP A 305 13.24 4.49 21.07
N PHE A 306 12.50 3.39 21.24
CA PHE A 306 12.71 2.16 20.48
C PHE A 306 12.48 2.38 18.99
N ILE A 307 11.32 2.92 18.58
CA ILE A 307 10.96 3.17 17.19
C ILE A 307 11.95 4.16 16.55
N TRP A 308 12.30 5.26 17.23
CA TRP A 308 13.26 6.24 16.71
C TRP A 308 14.68 5.68 16.55
N SER A 309 14.98 4.57 17.20
CA SER A 309 16.26 3.88 17.04
C SER A 309 16.38 3.08 15.74
N ILE A 310 15.29 2.93 14.98
CA ILE A 310 15.22 2.19 13.71
C ILE A 310 15.14 3.21 12.57
N PRO A 311 16.08 3.25 11.63
CA PRO A 311 16.11 4.27 10.58
C PRO A 311 15.13 3.95 9.43
N ASP A 312 13.82 4.05 9.69
CA ASP A 312 12.76 3.76 8.73
C ASP A 312 11.61 4.77 8.89
N GLY A 313 11.40 5.61 7.88
CA GLY A 313 10.40 6.67 7.89
C GLY A 313 8.94 6.19 7.84
N HIS A 314 8.70 4.91 7.56
CA HIS A 314 7.37 4.30 7.65
C HIS A 314 7.01 3.86 9.08
N LEU A 315 7.97 3.80 10.00
CA LEU A 315 7.68 3.55 11.39
C LEU A 315 7.07 4.79 12.05
N PHE A 316 6.04 4.58 12.83
CA PHE A 316 5.39 5.65 13.59
C PHE A 316 5.35 5.28 15.07
N ALA A 317 5.73 6.23 15.92
CA ALA A 317 5.62 6.12 17.36
C ALA A 317 4.80 7.30 17.93
N PRO A 318 3.89 7.04 18.86
CA PRO A 318 3.24 8.11 19.59
C PRO A 318 4.26 8.85 20.48
N TYR A 319 3.97 10.10 20.78
CA TYR A 319 4.70 10.89 21.77
C TYR A 319 3.71 11.78 22.53
N ASP A 320 4.14 12.28 23.69
CA ASP A 320 3.35 13.21 24.48
C ASP A 320 3.41 14.63 23.89
N ASP A 321 2.25 15.18 23.54
CA ASP A 321 2.14 16.54 22.97
C ASP A 321 2.72 17.60 23.90
N THR A 322 2.61 17.42 25.22
CA THR A 322 3.13 18.38 26.20
C THR A 322 4.66 18.37 26.19
N GLU A 323 5.28 17.19 26.12
CA GLU A 323 6.73 17.07 26.00
C GLU A 323 7.21 17.68 24.69
N PHE A 324 6.53 17.37 23.59
CA PHE A 324 6.84 17.92 22.26
C PHE A 324 6.79 19.46 22.29
N PHE A 325 5.67 20.05 22.70
CA PHE A 325 5.55 21.50 22.73
C PHE A 325 6.54 22.16 23.71
N ASN A 326 6.79 21.54 24.86
CA ASN A 326 7.81 22.04 25.79
C ASN A 326 9.22 22.04 25.16
N ALA A 327 9.55 21.03 24.37
CA ALA A 327 10.86 20.92 23.73
C ALA A 327 11.08 21.95 22.61
N ILE A 328 10.03 22.32 21.85
CA ILE A 328 10.17 23.12 20.64
C ILE A 328 9.55 24.52 20.70
N SER A 329 8.88 24.89 21.80
CA SER A 329 8.13 26.17 21.90
C SER A 329 9.01 27.39 21.82
N GLY A 330 10.26 27.30 22.25
CA GLY A 330 11.23 28.39 22.18
C GLY A 330 11.99 28.42 20.87
N GLY A 331 11.93 29.54 20.16
CA GLY A 331 12.69 29.77 18.93
C GLY A 331 13.61 30.96 19.04
N LEU A 332 14.58 31.06 18.16
CA LEU A 332 15.53 32.15 18.03
C LEU A 332 15.07 33.21 17.00
N GLY A 333 13.91 33.00 16.35
CA GLY A 333 13.42 33.90 15.30
C GLY A 333 14.23 33.82 14.01
N MET A 334 14.88 32.68 13.74
CA MET A 334 15.61 32.45 12.50
C MET A 334 15.38 31.04 11.98
N SER A 335 15.49 30.84 10.66
CA SER A 335 15.57 29.51 10.02
C SER A 335 16.94 29.34 9.39
N LEU A 336 17.40 28.10 9.37
CA LEU A 336 18.70 27.73 8.80
C LEU A 336 18.54 26.96 7.49
N ARG A 337 19.53 27.13 6.60
CA ARG A 337 19.67 26.34 5.38
C ARG A 337 21.12 25.92 5.22
N GLU A 338 21.36 24.66 4.95
CA GLU A 338 22.65 24.12 4.58
C GLU A 338 22.81 24.22 3.06
N LEU A 339 23.91 24.80 2.61
CA LEU A 339 24.25 24.95 1.20
C LEU A 339 25.06 23.75 0.69
N ASP A 340 25.11 23.56 -0.64
CA ASP A 340 25.89 22.49 -1.26
C ASP A 340 27.41 22.58 -0.96
N ASP A 341 27.91 23.72 -0.50
CA ASP A 341 29.31 23.93 -0.07
C ASP A 341 29.52 23.61 1.44
N GLY A 342 28.48 23.20 2.15
CA GLY A 342 28.51 22.82 3.56
C GLY A 342 28.32 23.99 4.55
N ARG A 343 28.21 25.23 4.08
CA ARG A 343 27.88 26.36 4.97
C ARG A 343 26.43 26.28 5.44
N VAL A 344 26.23 26.56 6.69
CA VAL A 344 24.89 26.69 7.29
C VAL A 344 24.56 28.16 7.47
N ILE A 345 23.59 28.66 6.71
CA ILE A 345 23.26 30.08 6.68
C ILE A 345 21.85 30.36 7.21
N VAL A 346 21.66 31.59 7.67
CA VAL A 346 20.34 32.11 8.06
C VAL A 346 19.54 32.40 6.79
N SER A 347 18.48 31.63 6.56
CA SER A 347 17.60 31.76 5.39
C SER A 347 16.32 32.57 5.66
N TYR A 348 16.00 32.80 6.92
CA TYR A 348 14.86 33.61 7.37
C TYR A 348 15.18 34.28 8.70
N LEU A 349 14.69 35.50 8.89
CA LEU A 349 14.72 36.23 10.16
C LEU A 349 13.32 36.78 10.48
N LEU A 350 12.89 36.57 11.70
CA LEU A 350 11.66 37.15 12.23
C LEU A 350 11.95 38.61 12.62
N GLU A 351 11.14 39.55 12.12
CA GLU A 351 11.21 40.96 12.47
C GLU A 351 11.04 41.13 13.99
N ASP A 352 11.92 41.90 14.61
CA ASP A 352 12.01 42.06 16.07
C ASP A 352 12.24 40.74 16.84
N GLY A 353 12.68 39.68 16.16
CA GLY A 353 13.03 38.40 16.79
C GLY A 353 14.38 38.41 17.50
N PRO A 354 14.64 37.40 18.39
CA PRO A 354 15.89 37.35 19.16
C PRO A 354 17.16 37.47 18.32
N ALA A 355 17.21 36.75 17.18
CA ALA A 355 18.39 36.74 16.30
C ALA A 355 18.63 38.12 15.65
N GLU A 356 17.58 38.77 15.14
CA GLU A 356 17.68 40.10 14.54
C GLU A 356 18.09 41.15 15.57
N ILE A 357 17.44 41.15 16.76
CA ILE A 357 17.80 42.06 17.87
C ILE A 357 19.26 41.89 18.31
N ALA A 358 19.77 40.66 18.25
CA ALA A 358 21.15 40.32 18.59
C ALA A 358 22.17 40.74 17.52
N GLY A 359 21.70 41.20 16.34
CA GLY A 359 22.55 41.66 15.25
C GLY A 359 22.99 40.55 14.27
N ILE A 360 22.32 39.40 14.28
CA ILE A 360 22.45 38.40 13.25
C ILE A 360 21.70 38.89 12.01
N GLU A 361 22.33 38.82 10.85
CA GLU A 361 21.75 39.27 9.58
C GLU A 361 21.27 38.09 8.73
N LEU A 362 20.35 38.36 7.81
CA LEU A 362 19.98 37.40 6.77
C LEU A 362 21.24 37.03 5.96
N LYS A 363 21.43 35.75 5.63
CA LYS A 363 22.64 35.18 5.01
C LYS A 363 23.86 35.04 5.94
N ALA A 364 23.75 35.40 7.24
CA ALA A 364 24.83 35.13 8.18
C ALA A 364 25.14 33.62 8.21
N GLU A 365 26.40 33.26 8.24
CA GLU A 365 26.85 31.88 8.45
C GLU A 365 26.81 31.57 9.96
N ILE A 366 26.17 30.47 10.34
CA ILE A 366 26.18 29.97 11.72
C ILE A 366 27.34 28.98 11.86
N VAL A 367 28.24 29.27 12.79
CA VAL A 367 29.49 28.52 12.96
C VAL A 367 29.45 27.63 14.19
N THR A 368 28.86 28.12 15.30
CA THR A 368 28.75 27.35 16.54
C THR A 368 27.37 27.54 17.19
N LEU A 369 26.95 26.51 17.91
CA LEU A 369 25.74 26.53 18.75
C LEU A 369 26.07 25.93 20.12
N ASN A 370 25.86 26.72 21.20
CA ASN A 370 26.19 26.35 22.58
C ASN A 370 27.66 25.85 22.71
N GLY A 371 28.59 26.52 22.02
CA GLY A 371 30.03 26.20 22.04
C GLY A 371 30.43 25.00 21.19
N LYS A 372 29.49 24.29 20.55
CA LYS A 372 29.80 23.20 19.60
C LYS A 372 29.85 23.71 18.17
N PRO A 373 30.70 23.15 17.29
CA PRO A 373 30.60 23.37 15.85
C PRO A 373 29.18 23.08 15.36
N ILE A 374 28.67 23.88 14.44
CA ILE A 374 27.26 23.76 13.98
C ILE A 374 26.96 22.40 13.37
N ASP A 375 27.91 21.80 12.62
CA ASP A 375 27.74 20.47 12.04
C ASP A 375 27.58 19.38 13.10
N GLU A 376 28.38 19.46 14.20
CA GLU A 376 28.26 18.54 15.34
C GLU A 376 26.91 18.74 16.04
N ALA A 377 26.49 19.99 16.30
CA ALA A 377 25.23 20.30 16.96
C ALA A 377 24.02 19.77 16.14
N ILE A 378 24.05 19.93 14.79
CA ILE A 378 23.01 19.39 13.89
C ILE A 378 23.01 17.87 13.94
N SER A 379 24.17 17.22 13.83
CA SER A 379 24.28 15.75 13.75
C SER A 379 23.83 15.04 15.04
N GLU A 380 24.02 15.66 16.20
CA GLU A 380 23.59 15.13 17.49
C GLU A 380 22.11 15.40 17.81
N ASN A 381 21.47 16.31 17.06
CA ASN A 381 20.07 16.62 17.29
C ASN A 381 19.16 15.48 16.83
N VAL A 382 18.23 15.07 17.69
CA VAL A 382 17.19 14.08 17.35
C VAL A 382 15.88 14.82 17.11
N PRO A 383 15.43 14.92 15.84
CA PRO A 383 14.19 15.59 15.51
C PRO A 383 12.97 14.86 16.06
N TRP A 384 11.97 15.60 16.50
CA TRP A 384 10.69 15.01 16.94
C TRP A 384 9.86 14.40 15.79
N SER A 385 10.27 14.60 14.56
CA SER A 385 9.71 13.95 13.37
C SER A 385 10.42 12.63 12.99
N SER A 386 11.27 12.10 13.87
CA SER A 386 11.94 10.80 13.67
C SER A 386 10.93 9.64 13.67
N PRO A 387 11.26 8.48 13.05
CA PRO A 387 12.53 8.18 12.37
C PRO A 387 12.54 8.58 10.88
N PHE A 388 13.66 8.36 10.20
CA PHE A 388 13.84 8.66 8.76
C PHE A 388 14.59 7.52 8.08
N SER A 389 14.15 7.14 6.87
CA SER A 389 14.87 6.20 6.01
C SER A 389 16.09 6.87 5.38
N SER A 390 15.91 8.04 4.76
CA SER A 390 16.98 8.76 4.08
C SER A 390 17.85 9.58 5.04
N THR A 391 19.17 9.48 4.89
CA THR A 391 20.14 10.31 5.64
C THR A 391 20.03 11.78 5.25
N GLU A 392 19.68 12.09 4.00
CA GLU A 392 19.50 13.45 3.52
C GLU A 392 18.29 14.10 4.19
N VAL A 393 17.13 13.43 4.21
CA VAL A 393 15.92 13.93 4.87
C VAL A 393 16.13 14.06 6.38
N ARG A 394 16.81 13.09 7.00
CA ARG A 394 17.21 13.19 8.42
C ARG A 394 18.00 14.47 8.67
N ARG A 395 19.01 14.76 7.84
CA ARG A 395 19.84 15.97 7.96
C ARG A 395 19.01 17.25 7.85
N LEU A 396 18.07 17.31 6.91
CA LEU A 396 17.18 18.45 6.74
C LEU A 396 16.29 18.68 7.97
N GLN A 397 15.79 17.61 8.58
CA GLN A 397 14.99 17.72 9.80
C GLN A 397 15.86 18.07 11.03
N GLN A 398 17.04 17.50 11.15
CA GLN A 398 18.01 17.89 12.18
C GLN A 398 18.29 19.39 12.15
N LEU A 399 18.49 19.95 10.95
CA LEU A 399 18.72 21.38 10.73
C LEU A 399 17.52 22.25 11.17
N ARG A 400 16.30 21.77 10.96
CA ARG A 400 15.07 22.46 11.37
C ARG A 400 14.92 22.50 12.90
N TYR A 401 15.22 21.39 13.56
CA TYR A 401 14.99 21.23 14.99
C TYR A 401 16.17 21.72 15.86
N VAL A 402 17.39 21.84 15.33
CA VAL A 402 18.58 22.18 16.10
C VAL A 402 18.51 23.57 16.76
N ILE A 403 17.67 24.46 16.24
CA ILE A 403 17.42 25.82 16.77
C ILE A 403 16.11 25.95 17.54
N ARG A 404 15.51 24.81 17.90
CA ARG A 404 14.31 24.77 18.78
C ARG A 404 14.71 24.30 20.17
N PHE A 405 14.19 24.96 21.18
CA PHE A 405 14.50 24.75 22.58
C PHE A 405 13.26 24.94 23.45
N PRO A 406 13.28 24.57 24.72
CA PRO A 406 12.30 25.03 25.67
C PRO A 406 12.24 26.57 25.71
N LEU A 407 11.05 27.10 25.99
CA LEU A 407 10.84 28.53 26.14
C LEU A 407 11.78 29.08 27.23
N ASP A 408 12.23 30.31 27.04
CA ASP A 408 13.13 31.03 27.97
C ASP A 408 14.55 30.43 28.11
N SER A 409 14.96 29.51 27.23
CA SER A 409 16.33 28.95 27.21
C SER A 409 17.36 30.01 26.78
N GLU A 410 18.52 30.02 27.44
CA GLU A 410 19.69 30.80 26.97
C GLU A 410 20.49 29.97 25.97
N VAL A 411 20.71 30.51 24.76
CA VAL A 411 21.40 29.84 23.66
C VAL A 411 22.54 30.72 23.16
N GLU A 412 23.74 30.18 23.15
CA GLU A 412 24.92 30.83 22.60
C GLU A 412 25.05 30.48 21.10
N VAL A 413 25.17 31.52 20.26
CA VAL A 413 25.32 31.37 18.80
C VAL A 413 26.58 32.07 18.34
N GLY A 414 27.49 31.32 17.69
CA GLY A 414 28.62 31.88 16.96
C GLY A 414 28.24 32.04 15.49
N TYR A 415 28.39 33.25 14.97
CA TYR A 415 27.96 33.60 13.62
C TYR A 415 28.92 34.55 12.92
N GLN A 416 28.86 34.60 11.60
CA GLN A 416 29.57 35.54 10.76
C GLN A 416 28.61 36.21 9.79
N ASN A 417 28.40 37.52 9.93
CA ASN A 417 27.54 38.29 9.02
C ASN A 417 28.18 38.45 7.63
N PRO A 418 27.38 38.69 6.58
CA PRO A 418 27.90 38.92 5.24
C PRO A 418 28.89 40.10 5.22
N GLY A 419 30.12 39.81 4.76
CA GLY A 419 31.19 40.81 4.67
C GLY A 419 32.08 40.95 5.88
N ASP A 420 31.76 40.32 7.00
CA ASP A 420 32.60 40.28 8.20
C ASP A 420 33.78 39.29 8.01
N SER A 421 34.93 39.60 8.63
CA SER A 421 36.10 38.71 8.60
C SER A 421 36.19 37.79 9.82
N ASP A 422 35.47 38.12 10.89
CA ASP A 422 35.58 37.48 12.19
C ASP A 422 34.23 36.87 12.62
N VAL A 423 34.28 35.76 13.33
CA VAL A 423 33.11 35.13 13.96
C VAL A 423 32.77 35.89 15.22
N ALA A 424 31.55 36.41 15.31
CA ALA A 424 30.97 36.97 16.51
C ALA A 424 30.23 35.91 17.32
N THR A 425 30.10 36.14 18.63
CA THR A 425 29.33 35.26 19.52
C THR A 425 28.33 36.07 20.30
N VAL A 426 27.09 35.59 20.40
CA VAL A 426 26.00 36.22 21.16
C VAL A 426 25.23 35.15 21.93
N THR A 427 24.77 35.51 23.15
CA THR A 427 23.82 34.70 23.91
C THR A 427 22.45 35.34 23.79
N MET A 428 21.48 34.54 23.35
CA MET A 428 20.10 34.95 23.16
C MET A 428 19.17 34.14 24.04
N LYS A 429 18.02 34.68 24.37
CA LYS A 429 16.95 33.97 25.04
C LYS A 429 15.89 33.59 24.03
N THR A 430 15.45 32.33 24.06
CA THR A 430 14.37 31.86 23.20
C THR A 430 13.04 32.49 23.58
N VAL A 431 12.21 32.76 22.58
CA VAL A 431 10.86 33.29 22.73
C VAL A 431 9.84 32.34 22.08
N GLU A 432 8.59 32.44 22.48
CA GLU A 432 7.50 31.71 21.86
C GLU A 432 7.29 32.23 20.43
N GLU A 433 7.74 31.48 19.45
CA GLU A 433 7.53 31.75 18.03
C GLU A 433 7.59 30.45 17.21
N PHE A 434 6.78 30.36 16.20
CA PHE A 434 6.73 29.23 15.28
C PHE A 434 6.91 29.65 13.82
N ASP A 435 7.06 30.94 13.52
CA ASP A 435 7.15 31.44 12.15
C ASP A 435 8.44 30.97 11.47
N SER A 436 9.57 30.99 12.18
CA SER A 436 10.83 30.47 11.67
C SER A 436 10.77 28.96 11.43
N PHE A 437 10.11 28.20 12.33
CA PHE A 437 9.94 26.77 12.19
C PHE A 437 8.99 26.39 11.05
N ARG A 438 7.92 27.18 10.86
CA ARG A 438 6.99 27.01 9.73
C ARG A 438 7.67 27.35 8.40
N PHE A 439 8.47 28.41 8.36
CA PHE A 439 9.21 28.83 7.16
C PHE A 439 10.14 27.70 6.64
N SER A 440 10.78 26.96 7.53
CA SER A 440 11.64 25.83 7.18
C SER A 440 10.90 24.54 6.78
N SER A 441 9.56 24.54 6.84
CA SER A 441 8.75 23.37 6.47
C SER A 441 8.67 23.18 4.97
N PHE A 442 8.78 21.94 4.51
CA PHE A 442 8.54 21.56 3.12
C PHE A 442 7.05 21.46 2.77
N ASN A 443 6.14 21.53 3.77
CA ASN A 443 4.68 21.52 3.61
C ASN A 443 4.06 22.92 3.72
N ILE A 444 4.85 23.95 3.48
CA ILE A 444 4.35 25.33 3.57
C ILE A 444 3.24 25.58 2.54
N GLY A 445 2.17 26.22 2.98
CA GLY A 445 1.04 26.61 2.11
C GLY A 445 -0.07 25.59 1.99
N LEU A 446 0.08 24.36 2.52
CA LEU A 446 -1.01 23.39 2.57
C LEU A 446 -2.04 23.81 3.64
N THR A 447 -3.32 23.73 3.26
CA THR A 447 -4.47 24.08 4.11
C THR A 447 -5.25 22.86 4.59
N GLY A 448 -5.09 21.70 3.91
CA GLY A 448 -5.87 20.48 4.12
C GLY A 448 -7.23 20.48 3.43
N PHE A 449 -7.47 21.44 2.54
CA PHE A 449 -8.70 21.54 1.72
C PHE A 449 -8.41 21.44 0.22
N GLU A 450 -7.20 21.10 -0.15
CA GLU A 450 -6.79 20.90 -1.54
C GLU A 450 -7.53 19.71 -2.15
N ASN A 451 -7.86 19.80 -3.45
CA ASN A 451 -8.28 18.60 -4.19
C ASN A 451 -7.08 17.67 -4.38
N PRO A 452 -7.29 16.36 -4.50
CA PRO A 452 -6.17 15.42 -4.68
C PRO A 452 -5.32 15.72 -5.93
N VAL A 453 -5.95 16.29 -6.97
CA VAL A 453 -5.31 16.72 -8.21
C VAL A 453 -5.81 18.12 -8.58
N GLU A 454 -4.89 19.07 -8.72
CA GLU A 454 -5.18 20.42 -9.20
C GLU A 454 -4.30 20.73 -10.41
N PHE A 455 -4.91 21.27 -11.47
CA PHE A 455 -4.15 21.57 -12.69
C PHE A 455 -4.56 22.91 -13.31
N GLU A 456 -3.58 23.52 -13.96
CA GLU A 456 -3.73 24.79 -14.64
C GLU A 456 -2.87 24.86 -15.91
N LEU A 457 -3.18 25.80 -16.79
CA LEU A 457 -2.36 26.13 -17.96
C LEU A 457 -1.53 27.37 -17.62
N LEU A 458 -0.20 27.25 -17.71
CA LEU A 458 0.70 28.36 -17.50
C LEU A 458 0.71 29.33 -18.70
N ASP A 459 1.11 30.58 -18.47
CA ASP A 459 1.17 31.63 -19.51
C ASP A 459 2.10 31.27 -20.69
N ASN A 460 3.09 30.41 -20.47
CA ASN A 460 4.00 29.88 -21.48
C ASN A 460 3.41 28.76 -22.34
N GLY A 461 2.19 28.31 -22.05
CA GLY A 461 1.48 27.26 -22.78
C GLY A 461 1.74 25.84 -22.32
N TYR A 462 2.52 25.62 -21.28
CA TYR A 462 2.67 24.32 -20.63
C TYR A 462 1.58 24.09 -19.59
N ALA A 463 1.24 22.83 -19.35
CA ALA A 463 0.37 22.47 -18.25
C ALA A 463 1.18 22.23 -16.97
N TYR A 464 0.59 22.62 -15.85
CA TYR A 464 1.08 22.35 -14.52
C TYR A 464 0.01 21.61 -13.74
N VAL A 465 0.37 20.49 -13.14
CA VAL A 465 -0.51 19.73 -12.28
C VAL A 465 0.18 19.48 -10.94
N LYS A 466 -0.57 19.61 -9.86
CA LYS A 466 -0.14 19.30 -8.52
C LYS A 466 -0.93 18.12 -7.99
N ILE A 467 -0.23 17.09 -7.52
CA ILE A 467 -0.81 15.91 -6.89
C ILE A 467 -0.44 15.96 -5.41
N TYR A 468 -1.44 16.16 -4.55
CA TYR A 468 -1.20 16.36 -3.12
C TYR A 468 -1.16 15.06 -2.33
N SER A 469 -1.88 14.02 -2.80
CA SER A 469 -1.99 12.77 -2.09
C SER A 469 -2.46 11.64 -3.01
N PHE A 470 -2.05 10.41 -2.69
CA PHE A 470 -2.66 9.18 -3.19
C PHE A 470 -3.51 8.47 -2.12
N SER A 471 -3.79 9.15 -1.00
CA SER A 471 -4.64 8.64 0.11
C SER A 471 -6.02 9.30 0.15
N ASP A 472 -6.34 10.15 -0.83
CA ASP A 472 -7.67 10.78 -0.95
C ASP A 472 -8.63 9.85 -1.72
N SER A 473 -9.85 10.32 -1.98
CA SER A 473 -10.81 9.61 -2.81
C SER A 473 -10.19 9.19 -4.16
N GLU A 474 -9.97 7.90 -4.33
CA GLU A 474 -9.37 7.35 -5.55
C GLU A 474 -10.24 7.64 -6.78
N ARG A 475 -11.57 7.53 -6.63
CA ARG A 475 -12.52 7.86 -7.69
C ARG A 475 -12.43 9.32 -8.14
N LEU A 476 -12.36 10.25 -7.19
CA LEU A 476 -12.22 11.67 -7.52
C LEU A 476 -10.86 11.93 -8.19
N THR A 477 -9.81 11.34 -7.63
CA THR A 477 -8.43 11.48 -8.13
C THR A 477 -8.32 11.04 -9.58
N ILE A 478 -8.80 9.82 -9.91
CA ILE A 478 -8.69 9.30 -11.28
C ILE A 478 -9.58 10.07 -12.26
N GLN A 479 -10.77 10.53 -11.85
CA GLN A 479 -11.64 11.33 -12.71
C GLN A 479 -11.03 12.70 -13.04
N LEU A 480 -10.39 13.35 -12.06
CA LEU A 480 -9.67 14.61 -12.30
C LEU A 480 -8.47 14.39 -13.22
N TRP A 481 -7.74 13.28 -13.02
CA TRP A 481 -6.59 12.90 -13.82
C TRP A 481 -6.97 12.65 -15.28
N GLU A 482 -7.97 11.82 -15.54
CA GLU A 482 -8.47 11.55 -16.89
C GLU A 482 -8.96 12.80 -17.60
N ARG A 483 -9.69 13.64 -16.87
CA ARG A 483 -10.15 14.93 -17.41
C ARG A 483 -8.98 15.83 -17.81
N MET A 484 -7.94 15.89 -16.99
CA MET A 484 -6.73 16.65 -17.32
C MET A 484 -6.07 16.10 -18.59
N ILE A 485 -5.78 14.80 -18.63
CA ILE A 485 -5.16 14.15 -19.80
C ILE A 485 -5.95 14.42 -21.07
N GLN A 486 -7.28 14.30 -21.02
CA GLN A 486 -8.13 14.62 -22.16
C GLN A 486 -7.98 16.08 -22.60
N LEU A 487 -7.97 17.03 -21.68
CA LEU A 487 -7.77 18.45 -21.99
C LEU A 487 -6.40 18.73 -22.60
N LEU A 488 -5.34 18.08 -22.12
CA LEU A 488 -4.00 18.19 -22.70
C LEU A 488 -3.97 17.73 -24.15
N ASN A 489 -4.57 16.57 -24.43
CA ASN A 489 -4.63 15.99 -25.77
C ASN A 489 -5.49 16.83 -26.73
N ASP A 490 -6.69 17.24 -26.30
CA ASP A 490 -7.62 18.04 -27.10
C ASP A 490 -7.05 19.41 -27.50
N ASN A 491 -6.19 19.99 -26.67
CA ASN A 491 -5.56 21.28 -26.92
C ASN A 491 -4.13 21.18 -27.46
N GLY A 492 -3.60 19.97 -27.62
CA GLY A 492 -2.25 19.75 -28.14
C GLY A 492 -1.15 20.37 -27.28
N ILE A 493 -1.30 20.30 -25.95
CA ILE A 493 -0.33 20.85 -25.00
C ILE A 493 0.98 20.08 -25.11
N PRO A 494 2.13 20.73 -25.39
CA PRO A 494 3.37 20.02 -25.70
C PRO A 494 4.16 19.57 -24.48
N GLY A 495 3.95 20.18 -23.32
CA GLY A 495 4.69 19.92 -22.08
C GLY A 495 3.81 19.90 -20.85
N LEU A 496 4.13 19.00 -19.92
CA LEU A 496 3.43 18.83 -18.64
C LEU A 496 4.46 18.85 -17.49
N ILE A 497 4.19 19.65 -16.48
CA ILE A 497 4.91 19.69 -15.21
C ILE A 497 4.03 19.04 -14.15
N ILE A 498 4.53 17.99 -13.49
CA ILE A 498 3.85 17.28 -12.41
C ILE A 498 4.54 17.62 -11.10
N ASP A 499 3.89 18.35 -10.21
CA ASP A 499 4.44 18.74 -8.92
C ASP A 499 4.01 17.76 -7.83
N MET A 500 4.97 16.99 -7.34
CA MET A 500 4.81 15.98 -6.32
C MET A 500 5.53 16.34 -5.00
N ARG A 501 6.11 17.53 -4.89
CA ARG A 501 6.99 17.94 -3.77
C ARG A 501 6.34 17.86 -2.40
N GLN A 502 5.01 17.90 -2.33
CA GLN A 502 4.24 17.89 -1.09
C GLN A 502 3.33 16.65 -0.95
N ASN A 503 3.57 15.62 -1.78
CA ASN A 503 2.77 14.40 -1.78
C ASN A 503 3.37 13.37 -0.82
N GLY A 504 2.65 13.06 0.26
CA GLY A 504 3.10 12.10 1.28
C GLY A 504 2.90 10.62 0.93
N GLY A 505 2.39 10.31 -0.27
CA GLY A 505 2.12 8.93 -0.70
C GLY A 505 0.65 8.54 -0.60
N GLY A 506 0.40 7.26 -0.36
CA GLY A 506 -0.92 6.63 -0.29
C GLY A 506 -0.99 5.33 -1.08
N SER A 507 -2.01 5.14 -1.92
CA SER A 507 -2.20 3.95 -2.76
C SER A 507 -1.11 3.85 -3.84
N GLY A 508 -0.26 2.83 -3.73
CA GLY A 508 0.75 2.51 -4.74
C GLY A 508 0.12 2.12 -6.08
N PHE A 509 -0.98 1.36 -6.02
CA PHE A 509 -1.74 0.99 -7.21
C PHE A 509 -2.26 2.23 -7.96
N LEU A 510 -2.87 3.19 -7.27
CA LEU A 510 -3.33 4.43 -7.89
C LEU A 510 -2.18 5.20 -8.54
N ALA A 511 -1.03 5.29 -7.86
CA ALA A 511 0.17 5.95 -8.37
C ALA A 511 0.67 5.29 -9.66
N ASP A 512 0.77 3.95 -9.69
CA ASP A 512 1.18 3.17 -10.86
C ASP A 512 0.22 3.37 -12.04
N GLN A 513 -1.09 3.26 -11.78
CA GLN A 513 -2.10 3.42 -12.83
C GLN A 513 -2.17 4.85 -13.36
N MET A 514 -1.96 5.87 -12.53
CA MET A 514 -1.85 7.25 -13.02
C MET A 514 -0.60 7.44 -13.89
N ALA A 515 0.52 6.79 -13.59
CA ALA A 515 1.71 6.81 -14.43
C ALA A 515 1.49 6.11 -15.79
N ALA A 516 0.64 5.09 -15.85
CA ALA A 516 0.34 4.32 -17.08
C ALA A 516 -0.17 5.19 -18.24
N TYR A 517 -0.79 6.36 -17.96
CA TYR A 517 -1.26 7.28 -18.98
C TYR A 517 -0.14 7.91 -19.84
N PHE A 518 1.11 7.71 -19.46
CA PHE A 518 2.28 8.29 -20.11
C PHE A 518 3.11 7.29 -20.91
N PHE A 519 2.69 6.02 -20.96
CA PHE A 519 3.42 4.95 -21.65
C PHE A 519 2.62 4.38 -22.82
N ASP A 520 3.32 3.85 -23.81
CA ASP A 520 2.72 3.26 -25.00
C ASP A 520 2.62 1.72 -24.94
N GLU A 521 3.37 1.11 -24.02
CA GLU A 521 3.40 -0.33 -23.81
C GLU A 521 3.40 -0.66 -22.31
N PRO A 522 2.86 -1.83 -21.90
CA PRO A 522 2.91 -2.28 -20.53
C PRO A 522 4.37 -2.46 -20.08
N LEU A 523 4.70 -1.93 -18.91
CA LEU A 523 6.01 -2.12 -18.29
C LEU A 523 5.89 -3.04 -17.08
N VAL A 524 6.90 -3.87 -16.90
CA VAL A 524 7.14 -4.59 -15.65
C VAL A 524 7.80 -3.61 -14.69
N LEU A 525 7.16 -3.34 -13.56
CA LEU A 525 7.64 -2.38 -12.55
C LEU A 525 8.57 -3.03 -11.52
N GLY A 526 8.71 -4.35 -11.58
CA GLY A 526 9.40 -5.15 -10.60
C GLY A 526 8.43 -6.06 -9.84
N ASN A 527 8.68 -6.26 -8.58
CA ASN A 527 7.85 -7.08 -7.71
C ASN A 527 7.93 -6.58 -6.26
N SER A 528 7.16 -7.20 -5.38
CA SER A 528 7.25 -6.97 -3.94
C SER A 528 7.51 -8.29 -3.23
N ALA A 529 8.47 -8.32 -2.33
CA ALA A 529 8.67 -9.46 -1.43
C ALA A 529 8.06 -9.14 -0.07
N THR A 530 7.14 -9.97 0.38
CA THR A 530 6.54 -9.92 1.72
C THR A 530 7.00 -11.11 2.54
N TYR A 531 6.97 -10.98 3.86
CA TYR A 531 7.28 -12.11 4.73
C TYR A 531 6.18 -13.16 4.64
N ASP A 532 6.54 -14.36 4.21
CA ASP A 532 5.65 -15.51 4.15
C ASP A 532 5.85 -16.39 5.39
N LYS A 533 4.80 -16.49 6.20
CA LYS A 533 4.83 -17.26 7.47
C LYS A 533 5.07 -18.75 7.25
N SER A 534 4.64 -19.30 6.10
CA SER A 534 4.82 -20.74 5.79
C SER A 534 6.23 -21.08 5.36
N LEU A 535 6.91 -20.14 4.71
CA LEU A 535 8.28 -20.28 4.24
C LEU A 535 9.32 -19.78 5.27
N ASP A 536 8.86 -19.08 6.32
CA ASP A 536 9.72 -18.37 7.30
C ASP A 536 10.78 -17.48 6.60
N ALA A 537 10.37 -16.80 5.52
CA ALA A 537 11.25 -15.99 4.69
C ALA A 537 10.48 -14.91 3.92
N PHE A 538 11.17 -13.88 3.46
CA PHE A 538 10.62 -12.96 2.47
C PHE A 538 10.51 -13.66 1.12
N TYR A 539 9.32 -13.65 0.56
CA TYR A 539 8.99 -14.30 -0.69
C TYR A 539 8.42 -13.30 -1.68
N SER A 540 8.89 -13.40 -2.92
CA SER A 540 8.35 -12.69 -4.07
C SER A 540 7.88 -13.75 -5.08
N ASP A 541 6.60 -13.76 -5.41
CA ASP A 541 6.05 -14.72 -6.35
C ASP A 541 6.58 -14.44 -7.77
N PRO A 542 7.33 -15.36 -8.39
CA PRO A 542 7.90 -15.13 -9.70
C PRO A 542 6.86 -15.11 -10.83
N ASP A 543 5.65 -15.62 -10.58
CA ASP A 543 4.55 -15.63 -11.55
C ASP A 543 3.74 -14.34 -11.48
N VAL A 544 4.07 -13.45 -10.53
CA VAL A 544 3.39 -12.20 -10.28
C VAL A 544 4.36 -11.04 -10.44
N GLU A 545 4.13 -10.25 -11.47
CA GLU A 545 4.89 -9.05 -11.77
C GLU A 545 3.98 -7.82 -11.66
N GLN A 546 4.44 -6.79 -10.96
CA GLN A 546 3.76 -5.50 -10.93
C GLN A 546 3.83 -4.85 -12.31
N ARG A 547 2.69 -4.45 -12.86
CA ARG A 547 2.56 -3.93 -14.22
C ARG A 547 1.63 -2.75 -14.30
N TYR A 548 1.80 -1.92 -15.35
CA TYR A 548 0.79 -0.97 -15.77
C TYR A 548 -0.33 -1.66 -16.55
N PHE A 549 -1.56 -1.23 -16.29
CA PHE A 549 -2.70 -1.48 -17.16
C PHE A 549 -2.94 -0.25 -18.02
N LEU A 550 -2.62 -0.36 -19.30
CA LEU A 550 -2.63 0.79 -20.20
C LEU A 550 -4.04 1.29 -20.50
N PRO A 551 -4.31 2.59 -20.32
CA PRO A 551 -5.55 3.18 -20.78
C PRO A 551 -5.63 3.14 -22.32
N PRO A 552 -6.84 3.33 -22.92
CA PRO A 552 -7.00 3.44 -24.37
C PRO A 552 -6.06 4.47 -24.97
N VAL A 553 -5.55 4.21 -26.20
CA VAL A 553 -4.52 5.04 -26.85
C VAL A 553 -4.89 6.53 -26.93
N ASN A 554 -6.18 6.85 -27.11
CA ASN A 554 -6.65 8.22 -27.14
C ASN A 554 -6.70 8.92 -25.78
N GLN A 555 -6.45 8.19 -24.70
CA GLN A 555 -6.35 8.72 -23.34
C GLN A 555 -4.91 8.81 -22.85
N ARG A 556 -3.91 8.44 -23.66
CA ARG A 556 -2.49 8.53 -23.30
C ARG A 556 -1.91 9.88 -23.71
N TYR A 557 -0.99 10.39 -22.93
CA TYR A 557 -0.31 11.66 -23.21
C TYR A 557 1.16 11.42 -23.55
N ASN A 558 1.58 11.89 -24.73
CA ASN A 558 2.92 11.67 -25.28
C ASN A 558 3.80 12.95 -25.34
N GLY A 559 3.35 14.06 -24.73
CA GLY A 559 4.17 15.28 -24.63
C GLY A 559 5.35 15.08 -23.69
N VAL A 560 6.24 16.09 -23.63
CA VAL A 560 7.39 16.08 -22.73
C VAL A 560 6.94 16.29 -21.29
N ILE A 561 7.52 15.58 -20.34
CA ILE A 561 7.11 15.62 -18.92
C ILE A 561 8.30 15.95 -18.04
N THR A 562 8.05 16.78 -17.04
CA THR A 562 8.93 16.96 -15.89
C THR A 562 8.15 16.63 -14.60
N VAL A 563 8.80 15.99 -13.63
CA VAL A 563 8.26 15.70 -12.31
C VAL A 563 9.06 16.46 -11.26
N LEU A 564 8.40 17.32 -10.49
CA LEU A 564 9.03 18.06 -9.40
C LEU A 564 8.97 17.22 -8.13
N ILE A 565 10.13 16.96 -7.53
CA ILE A 565 10.26 16.17 -6.31
C ILE A 565 10.90 16.96 -5.17
N GLY A 566 10.76 16.44 -3.97
CA GLY A 566 11.39 16.98 -2.76
C GLY A 566 11.31 16.02 -1.58
N PRO A 567 11.82 16.42 -0.40
CA PRO A 567 11.94 15.53 0.78
C PRO A 567 10.63 15.01 1.35
N ASN A 568 9.49 15.60 0.95
CA ASN A 568 8.16 15.15 1.37
C ASN A 568 7.42 14.34 0.31
N CYS A 569 8.06 14.03 -0.82
CA CYS A 569 7.58 13.01 -1.73
C CYS A 569 7.94 11.66 -1.13
N ASN A 570 6.96 10.94 -0.58
CA ASN A 570 7.15 9.72 0.19
C ASN A 570 6.32 8.56 -0.34
N SER A 571 6.78 7.32 -0.16
CA SER A 571 5.99 6.11 -0.42
C SER A 571 5.43 6.07 -1.85
N ALA A 572 4.11 5.98 -2.07
CA ALA A 572 3.50 5.95 -3.41
C ALA A 572 3.93 7.11 -4.32
N CYS A 573 4.25 8.30 -3.77
CA CYS A 573 4.84 9.41 -4.51
C CYS A 573 6.21 9.03 -5.11
N GLU A 574 7.00 8.28 -4.38
CA GLU A 574 8.32 7.84 -4.82
C GLU A 574 8.21 6.79 -5.91
N PHE A 575 7.24 5.85 -5.77
CA PHE A 575 6.96 4.85 -6.81
C PHE A 575 6.50 5.52 -8.11
N PHE A 576 5.57 6.48 -8.06
CA PHE A 576 5.21 7.26 -9.23
C PHE A 576 6.43 7.93 -9.86
N SER A 577 7.24 8.62 -9.05
CA SER A 577 8.44 9.34 -9.52
C SER A 577 9.47 8.37 -10.12
N TYR A 578 9.68 7.22 -9.49
CA TYR A 578 10.54 6.15 -9.99
C TYR A 578 10.04 5.60 -11.33
N ASN A 579 8.75 5.28 -11.42
CA ASN A 579 8.13 4.78 -12.65
C ASN A 579 8.33 5.75 -13.81
N MET A 580 8.27 7.06 -13.54
CA MET A 580 8.50 8.09 -14.56
C MET A 580 9.96 8.21 -15.02
N THR A 581 10.92 7.58 -14.33
CA THR A 581 12.30 7.44 -14.82
C THR A 581 12.47 6.32 -15.85
N LEU A 582 11.54 5.35 -15.86
CA LEU A 582 11.61 4.22 -16.79
C LEU A 582 11.48 4.72 -18.22
N GLN A 583 12.33 4.18 -19.11
CA GLN A 583 12.44 4.59 -20.51
C GLN A 583 12.72 6.11 -20.70
N ASP A 584 13.33 6.77 -19.71
CA ASP A 584 13.57 8.21 -19.71
C ASP A 584 12.28 9.01 -19.97
N ARG A 585 11.12 8.55 -19.43
CA ARG A 585 9.81 9.13 -19.74
C ARG A 585 9.67 10.56 -19.25
N ALA A 586 10.23 10.89 -18.11
CA ALA A 586 10.25 12.24 -17.57
C ALA A 586 11.60 12.64 -17.00
N ALA A 587 11.89 13.93 -17.03
CA ALA A 587 12.97 14.49 -16.23
C ALA A 587 12.47 14.72 -14.79
N ILE A 588 13.22 14.24 -13.82
CA ILE A 588 12.97 14.43 -12.40
C ILE A 588 13.72 15.66 -11.93
N VAL A 589 13.01 16.69 -11.49
CA VAL A 589 13.58 18.00 -11.15
C VAL A 589 13.46 18.26 -9.66
N GLY A 590 14.55 18.61 -8.98
CA GLY A 590 14.51 18.87 -7.54
C GLY A 590 15.85 19.38 -6.99
N GLN A 591 15.80 19.92 -5.78
CA GLN A 591 16.99 20.26 -4.98
C GLN A 591 17.49 19.05 -4.19
N TYR A 592 16.59 18.17 -3.76
CA TYR A 592 16.83 17.01 -2.91
C TYR A 592 16.18 15.78 -3.50
N ALA A 593 16.67 14.61 -3.09
CA ALA A 593 15.98 13.36 -3.34
C ALA A 593 14.65 13.30 -2.55
N THR A 594 13.84 12.29 -2.84
CA THR A 594 12.62 11.97 -2.12
C THR A 594 12.90 11.34 -0.74
N GLY A 595 11.87 10.97 0.01
CA GLY A 595 11.98 10.53 1.40
C GLY A 595 12.75 9.25 1.66
N GLY A 596 12.79 8.34 0.71
CA GLY A 596 13.43 7.03 0.84
C GLY A 596 12.55 5.98 1.53
N LEU A 597 11.23 6.11 1.44
CA LEU A 597 10.25 5.22 2.08
C LEU A 597 9.75 4.17 1.09
N GLY A 598 10.46 3.04 0.98
CA GLY A 598 10.21 2.04 -0.06
C GLY A 598 9.26 0.90 0.33
N GLY A 599 9.07 0.63 1.62
CA GLY A 599 8.33 -0.55 2.09
C GLY A 599 6.81 -0.38 2.09
N GLY A 600 6.09 -1.46 1.80
CA GLY A 600 4.69 -1.58 2.20
C GLY A 600 4.59 -1.77 3.71
N GLN A 601 3.50 -1.29 4.32
CA GLN A 601 3.38 -1.18 5.77
C GLN A 601 2.13 -1.90 6.29
N THR A 602 2.18 -2.32 7.53
CA THR A 602 1.02 -2.80 8.29
C THR A 602 1.03 -2.21 9.69
N THR A 603 -0.07 -2.41 10.40
CA THR A 603 -0.23 -1.93 11.78
C THR A 603 -0.35 -3.08 12.77
N PHE A 604 -0.10 -2.81 14.04
CA PHE A 604 -0.32 -3.74 15.15
C PHE A 604 -0.74 -2.98 16.41
N ALA A 605 -1.48 -3.66 17.28
CA ALA A 605 -1.99 -3.06 18.52
C ALA A 605 -1.07 -3.38 19.71
N MET A 606 -0.84 -2.36 20.54
CA MET A 606 -0.07 -2.44 21.79
C MET A 606 -0.98 -2.08 22.99
N PRO A 607 -0.57 -2.38 24.23
CA PRO A 607 -1.28 -1.94 25.43
C PRO A 607 -1.67 -0.46 25.42
N GLU A 608 -2.69 -0.09 26.18
CA GLU A 608 -3.26 1.26 26.30
C GLU A 608 -3.94 1.78 25.03
N GLY A 609 -4.30 0.88 24.09
CA GLY A 609 -4.96 1.24 22.83
C GLY A 609 -4.05 1.92 21.81
N LEU A 610 -2.73 1.76 21.97
CA LEU A 610 -1.77 2.28 20.99
C LEU A 610 -1.76 1.40 19.75
N VAL A 611 -1.80 2.03 18.57
CA VAL A 611 -1.61 1.36 17.27
C VAL A 611 -0.31 1.86 16.69
N LEU A 612 0.58 0.95 16.36
CA LEU A 612 1.89 1.22 15.76
C LEU A 612 1.93 0.67 14.34
N GLN A 613 2.89 1.16 13.55
CA GLN A 613 3.06 0.82 12.15
C GLN A 613 4.50 0.43 11.87
N TYR A 614 4.71 -0.53 10.96
CA TYR A 614 6.05 -0.96 10.51
C TYR A 614 6.04 -1.51 9.09
N SER A 615 7.23 -1.53 8.45
CA SER A 615 7.42 -1.99 7.08
C SER A 615 7.49 -3.51 7.00
N VAL A 616 6.65 -4.13 6.14
CA VAL A 616 6.53 -5.60 5.97
C VAL A 616 6.84 -6.08 4.55
N SER A 617 7.09 -5.18 3.60
CA SER A 617 7.40 -5.59 2.24
C SER A 617 8.62 -4.87 1.67
N ARG A 618 9.35 -5.54 0.78
CA ARG A 618 10.53 -5.06 0.07
C ARG A 618 10.15 -4.78 -1.39
N PRO A 619 10.14 -3.53 -1.86
CA PRO A 619 9.96 -3.27 -3.28
C PRO A 619 11.24 -3.67 -4.03
N LEU A 620 11.07 -4.43 -5.10
CA LEU A 620 12.17 -4.99 -5.89
C LEU A 620 12.07 -4.48 -7.33
N ASP A 621 13.20 -4.11 -7.92
CA ASP A 621 13.29 -3.90 -9.37
C ASP A 621 13.21 -5.23 -10.15
N ALA A 622 13.25 -5.16 -11.48
CA ALA A 622 13.21 -6.34 -12.33
C ALA A 622 14.42 -7.29 -12.13
N GLU A 623 15.51 -6.80 -11.55
CA GLU A 623 16.72 -7.54 -11.22
C GLU A 623 16.69 -8.12 -9.79
N GLY A 624 15.67 -7.79 -8.99
CA GLY A 624 15.49 -8.26 -7.62
C GLY A 624 16.23 -7.43 -6.55
N ASN A 625 16.67 -6.21 -6.88
CA ASN A 625 17.28 -5.31 -5.90
C ASN A 625 16.20 -4.49 -5.19
N ILE A 626 16.38 -4.22 -3.90
CA ILE A 626 15.52 -3.30 -3.15
C ILE A 626 15.70 -1.89 -3.72
N ILE A 627 14.59 -1.24 -4.06
CA ILE A 627 14.55 0.12 -4.59
C ILE A 627 13.93 1.09 -3.58
N ILE A 628 14.19 2.38 -3.78
CA ILE A 628 13.64 3.51 -3.01
C ILE A 628 14.13 3.55 -1.57
N GLU A 629 13.97 2.47 -0.79
CA GLU A 629 14.34 2.47 0.63
C GLU A 629 15.76 3.00 0.86
N ASP A 630 15.95 3.87 1.84
CA ASP A 630 17.17 4.60 2.21
C ASP A 630 17.59 5.69 1.22
N THR A 631 17.38 5.52 -0.08
CA THR A 631 17.94 6.38 -1.13
C THR A 631 16.96 7.36 -1.74
N GLY A 632 15.67 6.99 -1.77
CA GLY A 632 14.66 7.74 -2.52
C GLY A 632 14.91 7.78 -4.02
N VAL A 633 14.19 8.66 -4.70
CA VAL A 633 14.37 8.98 -6.11
C VAL A 633 15.19 10.26 -6.23
N ALA A 634 16.37 10.17 -6.84
CA ALA A 634 17.24 11.33 -7.04
C ALA A 634 16.78 12.18 -8.24
N PRO A 635 16.94 13.52 -8.20
CA PRO A 635 16.65 14.36 -9.36
C PRO A 635 17.65 14.09 -10.50
N THR A 636 17.14 13.94 -11.74
CA THR A 636 17.96 13.88 -12.96
C THR A 636 18.38 15.29 -13.42
N VAL A 637 17.57 16.29 -13.04
CA VAL A 637 17.88 17.72 -13.21
C VAL A 637 17.96 18.33 -11.81
N LYS A 638 19.19 18.35 -11.26
CA LYS A 638 19.42 18.87 -9.91
C LYS A 638 19.50 20.39 -9.92
N VAL A 639 18.65 21.03 -9.14
CA VAL A 639 18.72 22.47 -8.85
C VAL A 639 19.67 22.66 -7.66
N PRO A 640 20.75 23.45 -7.78
CA PRO A 640 21.71 23.59 -6.68
C PRO A 640 21.10 24.31 -5.47
N VAL A 641 21.60 24.00 -4.28
CA VAL A 641 21.28 24.73 -3.04
C VAL A 641 22.43 25.68 -2.73
N ASN A 642 22.31 26.92 -3.17
CA ASN A 642 23.30 27.96 -2.96
C ASN A 642 22.60 29.30 -2.60
N GLU A 643 23.37 30.36 -2.30
CA GLU A 643 22.78 31.63 -1.93
C GLU A 643 21.88 32.22 -3.02
N GLU A 644 22.18 32.01 -4.29
CA GLU A 644 21.36 32.50 -5.40
C GLU A 644 19.99 31.84 -5.40
N THR A 645 19.94 30.51 -5.30
CA THR A 645 18.69 29.75 -5.33
C THR A 645 17.89 29.84 -4.03
N VAL A 646 18.55 29.95 -2.87
CA VAL A 646 17.88 30.08 -1.57
C VAL A 646 17.18 31.44 -1.42
N PHE A 647 17.73 32.50 -2.03
CA PHE A 647 17.18 33.86 -1.95
C PHE A 647 16.59 34.36 -3.27
N ALA A 648 16.37 33.47 -4.24
CA ALA A 648 15.70 33.82 -5.48
C ALA A 648 14.25 34.25 -5.21
N GLU A 649 13.78 35.21 -6.00
CA GLU A 649 12.35 35.51 -6.08
C GLU A 649 11.69 34.48 -6.98
N GLY A 650 10.71 33.72 -6.48
CA GLY A 650 10.00 32.70 -7.27
C GLY A 650 10.37 31.26 -6.91
N ASP A 651 9.93 30.33 -7.74
CA ASP A 651 10.11 28.90 -7.57
C ASP A 651 11.21 28.38 -8.52
N VAL A 652 12.43 28.34 -8.04
CA VAL A 652 13.61 27.93 -8.85
C VAL A 652 13.51 26.49 -9.38
N VAL A 653 12.77 25.62 -8.72
CA VAL A 653 12.55 24.22 -9.17
C VAL A 653 11.56 24.21 -10.33
N LEU A 654 10.47 24.97 -10.23
CA LEU A 654 9.51 25.15 -11.31
C LEU A 654 10.15 25.84 -12.52
N GLU A 655 10.97 26.86 -12.29
CA GLU A 655 11.71 27.55 -13.35
C GLU A 655 12.67 26.61 -14.10
N ALA A 656 13.36 25.73 -13.36
CA ALA A 656 14.24 24.73 -13.97
C ALA A 656 13.44 23.70 -14.80
N ALA A 657 12.25 23.32 -14.35
CA ALA A 657 11.37 22.43 -15.12
C ALA A 657 10.84 23.09 -16.39
N ILE A 658 10.47 24.37 -16.33
CA ILE A 658 10.07 25.16 -17.52
C ILE A 658 11.24 25.26 -18.51
N ALA A 659 12.45 25.57 -18.03
CA ALA A 659 13.64 25.64 -18.89
C ALA A 659 13.92 24.30 -19.59
N TYR A 660 13.75 23.17 -18.87
CA TYR A 660 13.87 21.84 -19.47
C TYR A 660 12.82 21.60 -20.57
N LEU A 661 11.57 22.01 -20.34
CA LEU A 661 10.51 21.89 -21.36
C LEU A 661 10.78 22.79 -22.57
N ASP A 662 11.28 24.01 -22.38
CA ASP A 662 11.64 24.93 -23.47
C ASP A 662 12.72 24.34 -24.40
N GLU A 663 13.63 23.54 -23.85
CA GLU A 663 14.68 22.86 -24.61
C GLU A 663 14.20 21.59 -25.33
N ASN A 664 13.18 20.90 -24.81
CA ASN A 664 12.85 19.53 -25.23
C ASN A 664 11.42 19.38 -25.79
N ALA A 665 10.49 20.32 -25.54
CA ALA A 665 9.10 20.24 -25.98
C ALA A 665 8.78 21.03 -27.29
N GLY A 666 9.82 21.45 -28.01
CA GLY A 666 9.75 22.32 -29.18
C GLY A 666 9.27 21.68 -30.48
#